data_ca44631d71c0f5ee1879c7dd2e552e2c
#
_entry.id   ca44631d71c0f5ee1879c7dd2e552e2c
#
_cell.length_a   1.000
_cell.length_b   1.000
_cell.length_c   1.000
_cell.angle_alpha   90.00
_cell.angle_beta   90.00
_cell.angle_gamma   90.00
#
_symmetry.space_group_name_H-M   'P 1'
#
loop_
_entity.id
_entity.type
_entity.pdbx_description
1 polymer ?
#
loop_
_entity_poly.entity_id
_entity_poly.type
_entity_poly.pdbx_seq_one_letter_code
_entity_poly.pdbx_strand_id
1 'polypeptide(L)'
;MRNLLSITVAVFILFRLNGQSPPGTWTDRLSYNSAVAIAGNSDIVYASTGTSILVHEAGMNELRKLSPVSGLSETGIATLGWSEENKTLVIAYNSLNIDLVNGNKIENIPDIRNHFPGIRKKINRIKTRGEFACLASGYGIIVADISRKEIRDTWKPGQDESDNEVFDLAFGNGFVYAATSNGLWQADIQNQGLAYPGNWRRVSGVPESTCNLLVFSDGTLYCNFPGEAAGDIVYAVNEGASVFSQSPGTTNRSMDTAPGGFTISSSRSLRYYNSRGLLIREIDSYGWGQPDIFQAVISESDIWIADRVLGIIHGKNMADFARLPVSGPALNKVAMIASEGGKTIICPGGISGSSAGLKIPFMVSVYDGQKFEIISSDFHADAMRAVSDPSDPSVFFISSWGGGLFRYKNNRADKIYDSSNSPLQESGATGETRVLGLAFDRSGNLWMTQPDVREKIIILKSGGNWISYPRIIDSPLAGDLISTSKGQIWIILPGGYGLFIIDDNGTPDIYTDDLTRRLTIIDSDNRIFGSAFALAEDLDGNIWVGTDQGPVIYHNPERLFDSDARGNRIRVPRNDGSGLADYMLGKETITSISVDGANRKWLGTSNSGAYLLSADGTQVLKNYNAFNSPLFSDSIASIAIDQVSGEVWLGTSEGTLSIRETATSGKASFSKVYSFPNPVREDFTGNVTITGLMRDTEIKITDISGNLVYETISEGGQASWDLSTYNGRRVRSGVYLVFCAAGDGSKSCITRILVISR
;
A
#
# COMPACT_ATOMS: atom_id res chain seq x y z
N MET A 1 69.29 -5.10 -16.07
CA MET A 1 68.34 -3.98 -16.10
C MET A 1 66.97 -4.58 -16.26
N ARG A 2 66.23 -4.68 -15.16
CA ARG A 2 64.88 -5.25 -15.07
C ARG A 2 63.90 -4.08 -14.92
N ASN A 3 63.03 -3.88 -15.89
CA ASN A 3 61.95 -2.90 -15.82
C ASN A 3 60.81 -3.49 -14.96
N LEU A 4 60.59 -2.87 -13.83
CA LEU A 4 59.36 -3.06 -13.03
C LEU A 4 58.24 -2.24 -13.68
N LEU A 5 57.23 -2.90 -14.20
CA LEU A 5 55.95 -2.27 -14.60
C LEU A 5 55.08 -2.20 -13.36
N SER A 6 54.86 -1.00 -12.84
CA SER A 6 53.87 -0.75 -11.76
C SER A 6 52.50 -0.65 -12.39
N ILE A 7 51.63 -1.64 -12.14
CA ILE A 7 50.21 -1.57 -12.47
C ILE A 7 49.50 -0.86 -11.33
N THR A 8 49.13 0.37 -11.57
CA THR A 8 48.22 1.13 -10.65
C THR A 8 46.78 0.68 -10.91
N VAL A 9 46.23 -0.14 -10.04
CA VAL A 9 44.80 -0.48 -10.05
C VAL A 9 44.04 0.70 -9.47
N ALA A 10 43.38 1.49 -10.32
CA ALA A 10 42.45 2.50 -9.91
C ALA A 10 41.13 1.81 -9.48
N VAL A 11 40.91 1.69 -8.18
CA VAL A 11 39.63 1.27 -7.62
C VAL A 11 38.65 2.44 -7.79
N PHE A 12 37.82 2.40 -8.81
CA PHE A 12 36.65 3.26 -8.92
C PHE A 12 35.64 2.84 -7.87
N ILE A 13 35.63 3.50 -6.71
CA ILE A 13 34.51 3.45 -5.78
C ILE A 13 33.39 4.25 -6.43
N LEU A 14 32.46 3.55 -7.07
CA LEU A 14 31.19 4.11 -7.50
C LEU A 14 30.37 4.45 -6.23
N PHE A 15 30.53 5.65 -5.70
CA PHE A 15 29.52 6.24 -4.85
C PHE A 15 28.27 6.39 -5.72
N ARG A 16 27.29 5.50 -5.54
CA ARG A 16 25.93 5.79 -5.96
C ARG A 16 25.47 6.95 -5.10
N LEU A 17 25.58 8.16 -5.61
CA LEU A 17 24.83 9.31 -5.12
C LEU A 17 23.36 8.96 -5.36
N ASN A 18 22.69 8.45 -4.34
CA ASN A 18 21.24 8.39 -4.33
C ASN A 18 20.74 9.83 -4.27
N GLY A 19 20.56 10.46 -5.43
CA GLY A 19 19.87 11.73 -5.53
C GLY A 19 18.46 11.52 -4.97
N GLN A 20 18.01 12.41 -4.08
CA GLN A 20 16.63 12.39 -3.62
C GLN A 20 15.71 12.56 -4.84
N SER A 21 14.62 11.79 -4.88
CA SER A 21 13.59 11.93 -5.92
C SER A 21 13.03 13.35 -5.90
N PRO A 22 12.70 13.92 -7.06
CA PRO A 22 12.08 15.24 -7.13
C PRO A 22 10.77 15.30 -6.33
N PRO A 23 10.40 16.46 -5.76
CA PRO A 23 9.07 16.65 -5.18
C PRO A 23 7.96 16.31 -6.18
N GLY A 24 6.88 15.69 -5.71
CA GLY A 24 5.78 15.19 -6.53
C GLY A 24 5.98 13.78 -7.06
N THR A 25 7.14 13.15 -6.83
CA THR A 25 7.38 11.76 -7.25
C THR A 25 6.64 10.80 -6.35
N TRP A 26 5.77 9.97 -6.95
CA TRP A 26 5.11 8.85 -6.30
C TRP A 26 5.95 7.59 -6.38
N THR A 27 5.90 6.76 -5.36
CA THR A 27 6.56 5.45 -5.32
C THR A 27 5.60 4.43 -4.73
N ASP A 28 5.41 3.31 -5.44
CA ASP A 28 4.67 2.19 -4.88
C ASP A 28 5.48 1.48 -3.79
N ARG A 29 4.79 1.07 -2.74
CA ARG A 29 5.33 0.34 -1.60
C ARG A 29 4.44 -0.90 -1.37
N LEU A 30 4.27 -1.71 -2.43
CA LEU A 30 3.39 -2.87 -2.44
C LEU A 30 4.12 -4.15 -2.08
N SER A 31 3.37 -5.11 -1.53
CA SER A 31 3.86 -6.47 -1.26
C SER A 31 3.92 -7.28 -2.55
N TYR A 32 5.01 -8.01 -2.72
CA TYR A 32 5.23 -8.96 -3.82
C TYR A 32 5.38 -10.41 -3.33
N ASN A 33 4.91 -10.69 -2.12
CA ASN A 33 5.06 -11.98 -1.46
C ASN A 33 3.98 -13.00 -1.82
N SER A 34 3.02 -12.62 -2.65
CA SER A 34 1.93 -13.47 -3.14
C SER A 34 1.75 -13.24 -4.63
N ALA A 35 1.45 -14.28 -5.40
CA ALA A 35 1.08 -14.15 -6.81
C ALA A 35 -0.20 -14.93 -7.10
N VAL A 36 -1.14 -14.30 -7.81
CA VAL A 36 -2.51 -14.80 -8.02
C VAL A 36 -2.91 -14.93 -9.49
N ALA A 37 -2.05 -14.53 -10.42
CA ALA A 37 -2.22 -14.77 -11.83
C ALA A 37 -0.88 -14.61 -12.54
N ILE A 38 -0.71 -15.31 -13.67
CA ILE A 38 0.47 -15.20 -14.51
C ILE A 38 0.08 -15.35 -15.98
N ALA A 39 0.67 -14.56 -16.87
CA ALA A 39 0.45 -14.63 -18.30
C ALA A 39 1.72 -14.19 -19.04
N GLY A 40 1.90 -14.64 -20.27
CA GLY A 40 3.05 -14.28 -21.09
C GLY A 40 3.53 -15.42 -21.98
N ASN A 41 4.74 -15.28 -22.48
CA ASN A 41 5.41 -16.24 -23.35
C ASN A 41 6.90 -16.38 -23.01
N SER A 42 7.74 -16.88 -23.96
CA SER A 42 9.19 -17.00 -23.77
C SER A 42 9.91 -15.66 -23.59
N ASP A 43 9.38 -14.59 -24.17
CA ASP A 43 10.07 -13.29 -24.22
C ASP A 43 9.68 -12.40 -23.03
N ILE A 44 8.44 -12.53 -22.57
CA ILE A 44 7.92 -11.68 -21.52
C ILE A 44 6.90 -12.42 -20.63
N VAL A 45 7.09 -12.29 -19.33
CA VAL A 45 6.18 -12.87 -18.32
C VAL A 45 5.66 -11.78 -17.40
N TYR A 46 4.34 -11.75 -17.23
CA TYR A 46 3.61 -10.88 -16.34
C TYR A 46 3.01 -11.68 -15.20
N ALA A 47 3.30 -11.31 -13.97
CA ALA A 47 2.74 -11.98 -12.80
C ALA A 47 2.08 -10.98 -11.87
N SER A 48 0.80 -11.20 -11.56
CA SER A 48 0.01 -10.35 -10.70
C SER A 48 0.06 -10.78 -9.25
N THR A 49 0.22 -9.80 -8.36
CA THR A 49 0.04 -9.96 -6.91
C THR A 49 -1.41 -9.71 -6.44
N GLY A 50 -2.29 -9.37 -7.38
CA GLY A 50 -3.64 -8.90 -7.09
C GLY A 50 -3.75 -7.38 -6.96
N THR A 51 -2.66 -6.68 -6.63
CA THR A 51 -2.60 -5.21 -6.51
C THR A 51 -1.63 -4.56 -7.49
N SER A 52 -0.70 -5.33 -8.02
CA SER A 52 0.35 -4.89 -8.94
C SER A 52 0.77 -6.03 -9.85
N ILE A 53 1.60 -5.73 -10.85
CA ILE A 53 2.16 -6.71 -11.76
C ILE A 53 3.69 -6.58 -11.76
N LEU A 54 4.37 -7.71 -11.66
CA LEU A 54 5.78 -7.84 -11.97
C LEU A 54 5.95 -8.28 -13.43
N VAL A 55 6.86 -7.64 -14.11
CA VAL A 55 7.20 -7.94 -15.50
C VAL A 55 8.65 -8.42 -15.55
N HIS A 56 8.85 -9.59 -16.13
CA HIS A 56 10.16 -10.13 -16.47
C HIS A 56 10.28 -10.19 -17.99
N GLU A 57 11.28 -9.54 -18.56
CA GLU A 57 11.61 -9.58 -19.98
C GLU A 57 12.88 -10.41 -20.17
N ALA A 58 12.85 -11.35 -21.12
CA ALA A 58 14.00 -12.21 -21.42
C ALA A 58 15.22 -11.36 -21.82
N GLY A 59 16.36 -11.65 -21.21
CA GLY A 59 17.61 -10.91 -21.44
C GLY A 59 17.77 -9.62 -20.63
N MET A 60 16.74 -9.19 -19.86
CA MET A 60 16.87 -8.10 -18.90
C MET A 60 17.09 -8.63 -17.49
N ASN A 61 18.07 -8.05 -16.78
CA ASN A 61 18.36 -8.44 -15.39
C ASN A 61 17.46 -7.73 -14.37
N GLU A 62 16.66 -6.75 -14.78
CA GLU A 62 15.81 -5.95 -13.90
C GLU A 62 14.33 -6.31 -14.11
N LEU A 63 13.64 -6.44 -12.98
CA LEU A 63 12.18 -6.62 -12.95
C LEU A 63 11.50 -5.26 -13.03
N ARG A 64 10.57 -5.11 -13.96
CA ARG A 64 9.71 -3.92 -14.03
C ARG A 64 8.46 -4.14 -13.20
N LYS A 65 8.00 -3.09 -12.52
CA LYS A 65 6.77 -3.08 -11.71
C LYS A 65 5.71 -2.25 -12.41
N LEU A 66 4.48 -2.76 -12.45
CA LEU A 66 3.31 -2.00 -12.90
C LEU A 66 2.32 -1.90 -11.75
N SER A 67 1.91 -0.69 -11.46
CA SER A 67 0.92 -0.31 -10.44
C SER A 67 0.22 0.98 -10.90
N PRO A 68 -0.75 1.53 -10.18
CA PRO A 68 -1.30 2.84 -10.49
C PRO A 68 -0.25 3.95 -10.56
N VAL A 69 0.86 3.82 -9.81
CA VAL A 69 1.99 4.77 -9.90
C VAL A 69 2.65 4.75 -11.29
N SER A 70 2.64 3.62 -11.98
CA SER A 70 3.18 3.49 -13.34
C SER A 70 2.13 3.61 -14.45
N GLY A 71 0.87 3.88 -14.11
CA GLY A 71 -0.21 4.16 -15.05
C GLY A 71 -1.30 3.10 -15.18
N LEU A 72 -1.29 2.03 -14.37
CA LEU A 72 -2.45 1.14 -14.28
C LEU A 72 -3.66 1.91 -13.75
N SER A 73 -4.85 1.56 -14.24
CA SER A 73 -6.08 2.28 -13.86
C SER A 73 -6.51 2.04 -12.42
N GLU A 74 -6.24 0.86 -11.87
CA GLU A 74 -6.72 0.45 -10.53
C GLU A 74 -5.76 -0.55 -9.89
N THR A 75 -5.94 -0.79 -8.60
CA THR A 75 -5.55 -2.03 -7.91
C THR A 75 -6.68 -3.07 -8.05
N GLY A 76 -6.58 -4.21 -7.37
CA GLY A 76 -7.66 -5.20 -7.41
C GLY A 76 -7.72 -5.98 -8.72
N ILE A 77 -6.55 -6.43 -9.21
CA ILE A 77 -6.41 -7.22 -10.44
C ILE A 77 -7.03 -8.60 -10.21
N ALA A 78 -8.06 -8.94 -11.00
CA ALA A 78 -8.76 -10.20 -10.94
C ALA A 78 -8.01 -11.31 -11.68
N THR A 79 -7.58 -11.05 -12.92
CA THR A 79 -6.90 -12.02 -13.77
C THR A 79 -6.15 -11.35 -14.91
N LEU A 80 -5.26 -12.10 -15.56
CA LEU A 80 -4.44 -11.69 -16.70
C LEU A 80 -4.70 -12.58 -17.91
N GLY A 81 -4.58 -12.01 -19.10
CA GLY A 81 -4.57 -12.74 -20.37
C GLY A 81 -3.50 -12.17 -21.31
N TRP A 82 -2.75 -13.02 -21.98
CA TRP A 82 -1.76 -12.62 -22.97
C TRP A 82 -2.25 -12.86 -24.40
N SER A 83 -2.23 -11.84 -25.23
CA SER A 83 -2.49 -11.97 -26.66
C SER A 83 -1.17 -12.05 -27.43
N GLU A 84 -0.87 -13.24 -27.93
CA GLU A 84 0.35 -13.48 -28.70
C GLU A 84 0.34 -12.72 -30.04
N GLU A 85 -0.81 -12.62 -30.67
CA GLU A 85 -0.96 -11.95 -31.97
C GLU A 85 -0.80 -10.44 -31.85
N ASN A 86 -1.35 -9.84 -30.79
CA ASN A 86 -1.30 -8.39 -30.56
C ASN A 86 -0.12 -7.96 -29.67
N LYS A 87 0.67 -8.92 -29.13
CA LYS A 87 1.72 -8.67 -28.13
C LYS A 87 1.23 -7.78 -26.99
N THR A 88 0.02 -8.06 -26.51
CA THR A 88 -0.69 -7.21 -25.55
C THR A 88 -1.14 -8.04 -24.35
N LEU A 89 -0.81 -7.56 -23.15
CA LEU A 89 -1.39 -8.05 -21.91
C LEU A 89 -2.76 -7.42 -21.71
N VAL A 90 -3.74 -8.23 -21.42
CA VAL A 90 -5.10 -7.83 -21.01
C VAL A 90 -5.20 -8.03 -19.50
N ILE A 91 -5.49 -6.97 -18.78
CA ILE A 91 -5.65 -6.96 -17.33
C ILE A 91 -7.13 -6.72 -17.05
N ALA A 92 -7.76 -7.61 -16.30
CA ALA A 92 -9.11 -7.40 -15.81
C ALA A 92 -9.11 -7.14 -14.31
N TYR A 93 -9.89 -6.16 -13.89
CA TYR A 93 -10.03 -5.75 -12.49
C TYR A 93 -11.34 -6.28 -11.87
N ASN A 94 -11.38 -6.33 -10.54
CA ASN A 94 -12.57 -6.71 -9.79
C ASN A 94 -13.75 -5.73 -10.02
N SER A 95 -13.46 -4.52 -10.47
CA SER A 95 -14.45 -3.49 -10.84
C SER A 95 -15.11 -3.73 -12.22
N LEU A 96 -14.66 -4.74 -12.96
CA LEU A 96 -14.91 -4.98 -14.40
C LEU A 96 -14.21 -3.98 -15.36
N ASN A 97 -13.30 -3.16 -14.86
CA ASN A 97 -12.43 -2.34 -15.71
C ASN A 97 -11.41 -3.22 -16.43
N ILE A 98 -10.89 -2.76 -17.57
CA ILE A 98 -9.87 -3.47 -18.35
C ILE A 98 -8.76 -2.51 -18.73
N ASP A 99 -7.51 -2.93 -18.51
CA ASP A 99 -6.34 -2.28 -19.10
C ASP A 99 -5.70 -3.18 -20.16
N LEU A 100 -5.20 -2.56 -21.22
CA LEU A 100 -4.38 -3.17 -22.25
C LEU A 100 -2.96 -2.63 -22.14
N VAL A 101 -1.97 -3.51 -21.97
CA VAL A 101 -0.56 -3.14 -21.85
C VAL A 101 0.23 -3.68 -23.04
N ASN A 102 0.81 -2.77 -23.82
CA ASN A 102 1.70 -3.08 -24.92
C ASN A 102 3.02 -2.32 -24.75
N GLY A 103 4.07 -3.01 -24.38
CA GLY A 103 5.35 -2.40 -23.98
C GLY A 103 5.17 -1.42 -22.81
N ASN A 104 5.42 -0.14 -23.05
CA ASN A 104 5.24 0.93 -22.04
C ASN A 104 3.88 1.65 -22.16
N LYS A 105 3.05 1.28 -23.13
CA LYS A 105 1.75 1.91 -23.33
C LYS A 105 0.68 1.16 -22.55
N ILE A 106 -0.08 1.88 -21.73
CA ILE A 106 -1.23 1.39 -20.99
C ILE A 106 -2.45 2.14 -21.50
N GLU A 107 -3.50 1.40 -21.86
CA GLU A 107 -4.75 1.95 -22.40
C GLU A 107 -5.94 1.30 -21.71
N ASN A 108 -6.90 2.10 -21.27
CA ASN A 108 -8.04 1.65 -20.50
C ASN A 108 -9.29 1.47 -21.36
N ILE A 109 -10.08 0.42 -21.07
CA ILE A 109 -11.42 0.19 -21.63
C ILE A 109 -12.44 0.21 -20.48
N PRO A 110 -13.04 1.37 -20.17
CA PRO A 110 -13.94 1.52 -19.01
C PRO A 110 -15.38 1.06 -19.29
N ASP A 111 -15.69 0.64 -20.52
CA ASP A 111 -17.06 0.43 -21.00
C ASP A 111 -17.88 -0.55 -20.16
N ILE A 112 -17.27 -1.64 -19.69
CA ILE A 112 -17.98 -2.66 -18.91
C ILE A 112 -18.42 -2.11 -17.55
N ARG A 113 -17.55 -1.35 -16.90
CA ARG A 113 -17.83 -0.73 -15.61
C ARG A 113 -19.09 0.14 -15.65
N ASN A 114 -19.31 0.81 -16.79
CA ASN A 114 -20.40 1.77 -16.98
C ASN A 114 -21.71 1.11 -17.43
N HIS A 115 -21.66 -0.04 -18.14
CA HIS A 115 -22.82 -0.69 -18.74
C HIS A 115 -23.53 -1.73 -17.86
N PHE A 116 -22.87 -2.26 -16.83
CA PHE A 116 -23.41 -3.33 -15.99
C PHE A 116 -23.53 -2.91 -14.51
N PRO A 117 -24.50 -2.03 -14.17
CA PRO A 117 -24.71 -1.67 -12.77
C PRO A 117 -25.37 -2.82 -11.99
N GLY A 118 -24.68 -3.37 -11.02
CA GLY A 118 -25.34 -3.95 -9.86
C GLY A 118 -25.21 -5.42 -9.56
N ILE A 119 -24.85 -6.36 -10.44
CA ILE A 119 -24.95 -7.78 -10.10
C ILE A 119 -23.67 -8.56 -10.50
N ARG A 120 -23.10 -9.31 -9.55
CA ARG A 120 -21.98 -10.27 -9.68
C ARG A 120 -20.83 -9.76 -10.57
N LYS A 121 -20.24 -8.65 -10.16
CA LYS A 121 -19.05 -8.06 -10.80
C LYS A 121 -17.83 -8.96 -10.55
N LYS A 122 -17.59 -9.95 -11.42
CA LYS A 122 -16.42 -10.81 -11.31
C LYS A 122 -15.99 -11.26 -12.69
N ILE A 123 -14.70 -11.09 -12.99
CA ILE A 123 -14.05 -11.73 -14.12
C ILE A 123 -13.21 -12.87 -13.58
N ASN A 124 -13.48 -14.08 -14.07
CA ASN A 124 -12.88 -15.30 -13.59
C ASN A 124 -11.63 -15.70 -14.39
N ARG A 125 -11.67 -15.52 -15.73
CA ARG A 125 -10.59 -15.93 -16.62
C ARG A 125 -10.60 -15.09 -17.90
N ILE A 126 -9.45 -14.94 -18.54
CA ILE A 126 -9.30 -14.35 -19.87
C ILE A 126 -8.65 -15.35 -20.80
N LYS A 127 -9.22 -15.57 -21.97
CA LYS A 127 -8.61 -16.31 -23.08
C LYS A 127 -8.61 -15.42 -24.31
N THR A 128 -7.51 -15.37 -25.03
CA THR A 128 -7.37 -14.52 -26.25
C THR A 128 -7.45 -15.38 -27.51
N ARG A 129 -8.03 -14.83 -28.56
CA ARG A 129 -8.10 -15.45 -29.87
C ARG A 129 -8.15 -14.37 -30.95
N GLY A 130 -7.16 -14.34 -31.83
CA GLY A 130 -7.04 -13.27 -32.82
C GLY A 130 -7.00 -11.90 -32.16
N GLU A 131 -7.83 -11.00 -32.67
CA GLU A 131 -7.97 -9.63 -32.16
C GLU A 131 -8.83 -9.53 -30.88
N PHE A 132 -9.34 -10.64 -30.34
CA PHE A 132 -10.30 -10.63 -29.24
C PHE A 132 -9.74 -11.18 -27.95
N ALA A 133 -10.09 -10.52 -26.85
CA ALA A 133 -10.03 -11.04 -25.50
C ALA A 133 -11.45 -11.46 -25.06
N CYS A 134 -11.60 -12.73 -24.71
CA CYS A 134 -12.86 -13.31 -24.21
C CYS A 134 -12.75 -13.48 -22.71
N LEU A 135 -13.58 -12.77 -21.94
CA LEU A 135 -13.53 -12.69 -20.49
C LEU A 135 -14.69 -13.52 -19.91
N ALA A 136 -14.37 -14.63 -19.28
CA ALA A 136 -15.33 -15.41 -18.49
C ALA A 136 -15.75 -14.62 -17.26
N SER A 137 -17.04 -14.36 -17.08
CA SER A 137 -17.54 -13.48 -16.03
C SER A 137 -18.79 -14.02 -15.34
N GLY A 138 -19.17 -13.39 -14.22
CA GLY A 138 -20.44 -13.66 -13.55
C GLY A 138 -21.69 -13.32 -14.39
N TYR A 139 -21.48 -12.74 -15.57
CA TYR A 139 -22.54 -12.26 -16.46
C TYR A 139 -22.60 -12.98 -17.83
N GLY A 140 -21.67 -13.89 -18.10
CA GLY A 140 -21.45 -14.56 -19.37
C GLY A 140 -20.02 -14.38 -19.85
N ILE A 141 -19.80 -14.43 -21.18
CA ILE A 141 -18.50 -14.19 -21.79
C ILE A 141 -18.50 -12.82 -22.45
N ILE A 142 -17.70 -11.89 -21.94
CA ILE A 142 -17.55 -10.56 -22.50
C ILE A 142 -16.45 -10.61 -23.56
N VAL A 143 -16.72 -10.11 -24.74
CA VAL A 143 -15.76 -10.10 -25.87
C VAL A 143 -15.27 -8.68 -26.11
N ALA A 144 -14.01 -8.44 -25.80
CA ALA A 144 -13.33 -7.17 -26.03
C ALA A 144 -12.47 -7.25 -27.30
N ASP A 145 -12.58 -6.26 -28.16
CA ASP A 145 -11.71 -6.05 -29.31
C ASP A 145 -10.45 -5.30 -28.83
N ILE A 146 -9.31 -5.99 -28.86
CA ILE A 146 -8.02 -5.46 -28.38
C ILE A 146 -7.53 -4.32 -29.29
N SER A 147 -7.76 -4.45 -30.60
CA SER A 147 -7.30 -3.47 -31.60
C SER A 147 -8.14 -2.21 -31.58
N ARG A 148 -9.46 -2.35 -31.46
CA ARG A 148 -10.41 -1.23 -31.42
C ARG A 148 -10.61 -0.65 -30.03
N LYS A 149 -10.22 -1.41 -28.99
CA LYS A 149 -10.33 -1.02 -27.58
C LYS A 149 -11.77 -0.75 -27.14
N GLU A 150 -12.66 -1.64 -27.55
CA GLU A 150 -14.09 -1.57 -27.26
C GLU A 150 -14.66 -2.94 -26.90
N ILE A 151 -15.79 -2.96 -26.21
CA ILE A 151 -16.56 -4.19 -25.99
C ILE A 151 -17.40 -4.43 -27.24
N ARG A 152 -17.16 -5.57 -27.89
CA ARG A 152 -17.82 -5.95 -29.11
C ARG A 152 -19.14 -6.69 -28.90
N ASP A 153 -19.15 -7.63 -27.90
CA ASP A 153 -20.27 -8.55 -27.72
C ASP A 153 -20.28 -9.11 -26.30
N THR A 154 -21.40 -9.75 -25.91
CA THR A 154 -21.52 -10.51 -24.68
C THR A 154 -22.26 -11.82 -25.00
N TRP A 155 -21.56 -12.94 -24.91
CA TRP A 155 -22.13 -14.26 -25.17
C TRP A 155 -22.78 -14.85 -23.91
N LYS A 156 -23.90 -15.56 -24.11
CA LYS A 156 -24.72 -16.11 -23.03
C LYS A 156 -24.83 -17.63 -23.11
N PRO A 157 -23.82 -18.38 -22.59
CA PRO A 157 -23.91 -19.83 -22.52
C PRO A 157 -25.03 -20.27 -21.58
N GLY A 158 -25.96 -21.12 -22.05
CA GLY A 158 -27.07 -21.61 -21.22
C GLY A 158 -28.27 -22.05 -22.03
N GLN A 159 -29.37 -22.39 -21.35
CA GLN A 159 -30.65 -22.71 -21.99
C GLN A 159 -31.57 -21.51 -22.12
N ASP A 160 -31.43 -20.54 -21.22
CA ASP A 160 -32.28 -19.37 -21.13
C ASP A 160 -31.42 -18.13 -20.83
N GLU A 161 -32.07 -17.00 -20.65
CA GLU A 161 -31.42 -15.72 -20.33
C GLU A 161 -31.03 -15.59 -18.84
N SER A 162 -31.19 -16.66 -18.03
CA SER A 162 -30.73 -16.64 -16.66
C SER A 162 -29.22 -16.46 -16.59
N ASP A 163 -28.75 -15.68 -15.62
CA ASP A 163 -27.32 -15.39 -15.45
C ASP A 163 -26.58 -16.65 -15.05
N ASN A 164 -25.93 -17.30 -15.99
CA ASN A 164 -24.97 -18.37 -15.74
C ASN A 164 -23.60 -17.76 -15.55
N GLU A 165 -23.05 -17.90 -14.35
CA GLU A 165 -21.64 -17.55 -14.14
C GLU A 165 -20.74 -18.45 -14.99
N VAL A 166 -19.91 -17.84 -15.81
CA VAL A 166 -18.87 -18.50 -16.59
C VAL A 166 -17.55 -18.42 -15.84
N PHE A 167 -16.96 -19.55 -15.56
CA PHE A 167 -15.70 -19.63 -14.81
C PHE A 167 -14.47 -19.68 -15.72
N ASP A 168 -14.59 -20.41 -16.85
CA ASP A 168 -13.50 -20.55 -17.81
C ASP A 168 -14.06 -20.80 -19.21
N LEU A 169 -13.21 -20.65 -20.24
CA LEU A 169 -13.56 -20.95 -21.63
C LEU A 169 -12.37 -21.58 -22.37
N ALA A 170 -12.68 -22.35 -23.42
CA ALA A 170 -11.68 -22.92 -24.31
C ALA A 170 -12.16 -22.90 -25.76
N PHE A 171 -11.20 -22.87 -26.69
CA PHE A 171 -11.48 -22.93 -28.12
C PHE A 171 -10.86 -24.16 -28.75
N GLY A 172 -11.62 -24.90 -29.54
CA GLY A 172 -11.11 -26.08 -30.22
C GLY A 172 -12.15 -26.71 -31.16
N ASN A 173 -11.69 -27.44 -32.19
CA ASN A 173 -12.54 -28.15 -33.16
C ASN A 173 -13.67 -27.31 -33.79
N GLY A 174 -13.49 -26.00 -33.96
CA GLY A 174 -14.50 -25.10 -34.45
C GLY A 174 -15.53 -24.61 -33.43
N PHE A 175 -15.40 -25.01 -32.17
CA PHE A 175 -16.31 -24.64 -31.08
C PHE A 175 -15.65 -23.71 -30.08
N VAL A 176 -16.48 -22.93 -29.39
CA VAL A 176 -16.19 -22.33 -28.10
C VAL A 176 -16.88 -23.15 -27.03
N TYR A 177 -16.13 -23.48 -25.98
CA TYR A 177 -16.61 -24.20 -24.80
C TYR A 177 -16.66 -23.24 -23.62
N ALA A 178 -17.71 -23.34 -22.79
CA ALA A 178 -17.90 -22.52 -21.61
C ALA A 178 -18.15 -23.41 -20.36
N ALA A 179 -17.27 -23.26 -19.37
CA ALA A 179 -17.45 -23.86 -18.05
C ALA A 179 -18.33 -22.94 -17.21
N THR A 180 -19.47 -23.43 -16.75
CA THR A 180 -20.47 -22.62 -16.04
C THR A 180 -20.93 -23.23 -14.74
N SER A 181 -21.65 -22.45 -13.93
CA SER A 181 -22.32 -22.94 -12.70
C SER A 181 -23.31 -24.07 -12.97
N ASN A 182 -23.85 -24.19 -14.19
CA ASN A 182 -24.86 -25.15 -14.61
C ASN A 182 -24.32 -26.20 -15.59
N GLY A 183 -23.01 -26.42 -15.63
CA GLY A 183 -22.36 -27.44 -16.45
C GLY A 183 -21.51 -26.89 -17.59
N LEU A 184 -21.20 -27.77 -18.53
CA LEU A 184 -20.33 -27.47 -19.67
C LEU A 184 -21.18 -27.26 -20.94
N TRP A 185 -20.96 -26.13 -21.59
CA TRP A 185 -21.67 -25.71 -22.80
C TRP A 185 -20.72 -25.54 -23.96
N GLN A 186 -21.23 -25.70 -25.19
CA GLN A 186 -20.50 -25.48 -26.43
C GLN A 186 -21.37 -24.78 -27.46
N ALA A 187 -20.74 -23.99 -28.34
CA ALA A 187 -21.36 -23.38 -29.49
C ALA A 187 -20.38 -23.30 -30.68
N ASP A 188 -20.90 -23.30 -31.90
CA ASP A 188 -20.08 -23.08 -33.09
C ASP A 188 -19.51 -21.63 -33.03
N ILE A 189 -18.21 -21.51 -33.08
CA ILE A 189 -17.54 -20.22 -32.96
C ILE A 189 -17.78 -19.27 -34.16
N GLN A 190 -18.24 -19.80 -35.30
CA GLN A 190 -18.59 -19.00 -36.45
C GLN A 190 -20.03 -18.46 -36.37
N ASN A 191 -20.82 -18.93 -35.42
CA ASN A 191 -22.18 -18.44 -35.21
C ASN A 191 -22.15 -17.00 -34.71
N GLN A 192 -22.74 -16.07 -35.45
CA GLN A 192 -22.80 -14.65 -35.08
C GLN A 192 -23.80 -14.34 -33.95
N GLY A 193 -24.63 -15.30 -33.56
CA GLY A 193 -25.66 -15.13 -32.53
C GLY A 193 -25.30 -15.74 -31.17
N LEU A 194 -24.05 -15.75 -30.74
CA LEU A 194 -23.60 -16.33 -29.46
C LEU A 194 -24.15 -15.61 -28.22
N ALA A 195 -24.67 -14.39 -28.43
CA ALA A 195 -25.43 -13.67 -27.38
C ALA A 195 -26.78 -14.34 -27.08
N TYR A 196 -27.31 -15.17 -27.96
CA TYR A 196 -28.58 -15.87 -27.79
C TYR A 196 -28.35 -17.26 -27.19
N PRO A 197 -28.92 -17.59 -25.99
CA PRO A 197 -28.69 -18.86 -25.30
C PRO A 197 -29.05 -20.09 -26.15
N GLY A 198 -30.08 -20.01 -27.01
CA GLY A 198 -30.50 -21.12 -27.86
C GLY A 198 -29.48 -21.62 -28.89
N ASN A 199 -28.38 -20.86 -29.11
CA ASN A 199 -27.25 -21.27 -29.93
C ASN A 199 -26.20 -22.07 -29.20
N TRP A 200 -26.35 -22.25 -27.91
CA TRP A 200 -25.49 -23.08 -27.07
C TRP A 200 -26.09 -24.45 -26.82
N ARG A 201 -25.25 -25.45 -26.76
CA ARG A 201 -25.65 -26.84 -26.49
C ARG A 201 -24.84 -27.38 -25.31
N ARG A 202 -25.49 -28.15 -24.47
CA ARG A 202 -24.80 -28.83 -23.36
C ARG A 202 -23.91 -29.93 -23.95
N VAL A 203 -22.68 -30.04 -23.42
CA VAL A 203 -21.78 -31.16 -23.76
C VAL A 203 -22.24 -32.42 -23.05
N SER A 204 -22.45 -33.49 -23.82
CA SER A 204 -22.94 -34.77 -23.30
C SER A 204 -21.84 -35.64 -22.67
N GLY A 205 -22.23 -36.52 -21.76
CA GLY A 205 -21.32 -37.51 -21.14
C GLY A 205 -20.51 -36.99 -19.95
N VAL A 206 -20.69 -35.73 -19.58
CA VAL A 206 -20.11 -35.11 -18.37
C VAL A 206 -21.21 -34.72 -17.38
N PRO A 207 -20.89 -34.49 -16.08
CA PRO A 207 -21.88 -34.07 -15.10
C PRO A 207 -22.62 -32.79 -15.45
N GLU A 208 -23.89 -32.68 -15.08
CA GLU A 208 -24.70 -31.46 -15.21
C GLU A 208 -24.57 -30.56 -13.97
N SER A 209 -23.41 -30.54 -13.35
CA SER A 209 -23.06 -29.72 -12.19
C SER A 209 -22.03 -28.67 -12.59
N THR A 210 -21.64 -27.81 -11.65
CA THR A 210 -20.61 -26.79 -11.87
C THR A 210 -19.36 -27.39 -12.52
N CYS A 211 -19.00 -26.80 -13.68
CA CYS A 211 -17.70 -26.98 -14.32
C CYS A 211 -16.92 -25.66 -14.16
N ASN A 212 -15.65 -25.68 -13.80
CA ASN A 212 -14.95 -24.45 -13.44
C ASN A 212 -13.61 -24.18 -14.17
N LEU A 213 -12.99 -25.20 -14.79
CA LEU A 213 -11.74 -25.02 -15.53
C LEU A 213 -11.78 -25.81 -16.84
N LEU A 214 -11.17 -25.23 -17.87
CA LEU A 214 -11.08 -25.83 -19.21
C LEU A 214 -9.70 -25.67 -19.81
N VAL A 215 -9.24 -26.71 -20.51
CA VAL A 215 -8.13 -26.63 -21.44
C VAL A 215 -8.41 -27.52 -22.64
N PHE A 216 -8.10 -27.03 -23.83
CA PHE A 216 -8.18 -27.79 -25.06
C PHE A 216 -6.78 -28.11 -25.57
N SER A 217 -6.50 -29.38 -25.85
CA SER A 217 -5.21 -29.86 -26.34
C SER A 217 -5.39 -31.03 -27.30
N ASP A 218 -4.80 -30.95 -28.50
CA ASP A 218 -4.73 -32.00 -29.52
C ASP A 218 -6.06 -32.74 -29.77
N GLY A 219 -7.13 -31.94 -30.05
CA GLY A 219 -8.47 -32.50 -30.34
C GLY A 219 -9.29 -32.93 -29.12
N THR A 220 -8.75 -32.87 -27.92
CA THR A 220 -9.41 -33.27 -26.66
C THR A 220 -9.66 -32.04 -25.78
N LEU A 221 -10.88 -31.92 -25.27
CA LEU A 221 -11.23 -30.95 -24.23
C LEU A 221 -11.08 -31.58 -22.86
N TYR A 222 -10.31 -31.02 -21.97
CA TYR A 222 -10.23 -31.38 -20.56
C TYR A 222 -11.05 -30.39 -19.75
N CYS A 223 -11.94 -30.89 -18.87
CA CYS A 223 -12.84 -30.06 -18.08
C CYS A 223 -12.90 -30.53 -16.64
N ASN A 224 -12.80 -29.60 -15.70
CA ASN A 224 -12.75 -29.84 -14.26
C ASN A 224 -14.11 -29.64 -13.61
N PHE A 225 -14.51 -30.61 -12.83
CA PHE A 225 -15.72 -30.57 -11.99
C PHE A 225 -15.28 -30.57 -10.52
N PRO A 226 -15.55 -29.48 -9.78
CA PRO A 226 -15.22 -29.40 -8.37
C PRO A 226 -15.91 -30.49 -7.57
N GLY A 227 -15.15 -31.14 -6.71
CA GLY A 227 -15.67 -32.15 -5.75
C GLY A 227 -15.25 -31.77 -4.34
N GLU A 228 -16.13 -31.82 -3.37
CA GLU A 228 -15.85 -31.50 -1.97
C GLU A 228 -14.76 -32.43 -1.39
N ALA A 229 -15.09 -33.29 -0.44
CA ALA A 229 -14.13 -34.20 0.19
C ALA A 229 -13.49 -35.23 -0.78
N ALA A 230 -14.17 -35.56 -1.87
CA ALA A 230 -13.68 -36.49 -2.89
C ALA A 230 -12.58 -35.87 -3.79
N GLY A 231 -12.39 -34.56 -3.73
CA GLY A 231 -11.49 -33.79 -4.62
C GLY A 231 -12.08 -33.62 -6.02
N ASP A 232 -11.40 -32.75 -6.81
CA ASP A 232 -11.84 -32.42 -8.15
C ASP A 232 -11.67 -33.58 -9.13
N ILE A 233 -12.61 -33.70 -10.08
CA ILE A 233 -12.59 -34.70 -11.16
C ILE A 233 -12.39 -33.97 -12.49
N VAL A 234 -11.38 -34.37 -13.25
CA VAL A 234 -11.16 -33.93 -14.61
C VAL A 234 -11.66 -34.98 -15.60
N TYR A 235 -12.52 -34.57 -16.55
CA TYR A 235 -12.94 -35.34 -17.66
C TYR A 235 -12.20 -34.99 -18.95
N ALA A 236 -11.93 -35.99 -19.78
CA ALA A 236 -11.46 -35.78 -21.14
C ALA A 236 -12.63 -36.05 -22.11
N VAL A 237 -12.90 -35.09 -23.00
CA VAL A 237 -14.00 -35.12 -23.97
C VAL A 237 -13.42 -34.99 -25.37
N ASN A 238 -13.62 -36.04 -26.20
CA ASN A 238 -13.28 -36.06 -27.62
C ASN A 238 -14.44 -36.72 -28.43
N GLU A 239 -14.35 -37.99 -28.80
CA GLU A 239 -15.46 -38.77 -29.40
C GLU A 239 -16.49 -39.26 -28.35
N GLY A 240 -16.16 -39.15 -27.06
CA GLY A 240 -16.95 -39.41 -25.88
C GLY A 240 -16.32 -38.79 -24.66
N ALA A 241 -16.92 -38.93 -23.49
CA ALA A 241 -16.39 -38.44 -22.22
C ALA A 241 -15.90 -39.55 -21.32
N SER A 242 -14.73 -39.40 -20.71
CA SER A 242 -14.16 -40.30 -19.74
C SER A 242 -13.47 -39.57 -18.61
N VAL A 243 -13.38 -40.18 -17.44
CA VAL A 243 -12.59 -39.61 -16.33
C VAL A 243 -11.11 -39.66 -16.70
N PHE A 244 -10.50 -38.50 -16.73
CA PHE A 244 -9.05 -38.30 -16.99
C PHE A 244 -8.24 -38.42 -15.72
N SER A 245 -8.63 -37.68 -14.67
CA SER A 245 -7.96 -37.74 -13.37
C SER A 245 -8.89 -37.34 -12.23
N GLN A 246 -8.63 -37.92 -11.06
CA GLN A 246 -9.25 -37.55 -9.80
C GLN A 246 -8.18 -37.45 -8.73
N SER A 247 -8.18 -36.36 -7.97
CA SER A 247 -7.18 -36.09 -6.93
C SER A 247 -7.87 -35.86 -5.58
N PRO A 248 -8.11 -36.91 -4.77
CA PRO A 248 -8.82 -36.81 -3.51
C PRO A 248 -8.21 -35.77 -2.58
N GLY A 249 -9.05 -34.90 -2.01
CA GLY A 249 -8.64 -33.81 -1.11
C GLY A 249 -7.82 -32.70 -1.77
N THR A 250 -7.81 -32.61 -3.10
CA THR A 250 -7.09 -31.61 -3.86
C THR A 250 -8.06 -30.79 -4.73
N THR A 251 -7.92 -29.46 -4.70
CA THR A 251 -8.68 -28.55 -5.56
C THR A 251 -7.77 -28.05 -6.67
N ASN A 252 -8.18 -28.23 -7.92
CA ASN A 252 -7.49 -27.65 -9.07
C ASN A 252 -7.80 -26.15 -9.18
N ARG A 253 -6.79 -25.34 -9.47
CA ARG A 253 -6.90 -23.87 -9.50
C ARG A 253 -6.79 -23.29 -10.90
N SER A 254 -6.01 -23.92 -11.76
CA SER A 254 -5.93 -23.53 -13.16
C SER A 254 -5.67 -24.73 -14.06
N MET A 255 -6.13 -24.62 -15.30
CA MET A 255 -5.79 -25.48 -16.40
C MET A 255 -5.39 -24.59 -17.58
N ASP A 256 -4.13 -24.68 -18.02
CA ASP A 256 -3.59 -23.76 -19.02
C ASP A 256 -2.84 -24.54 -20.12
N THR A 257 -2.90 -24.01 -21.35
CA THR A 257 -2.10 -24.54 -22.46
C THR A 257 -0.63 -24.34 -22.20
N ALA A 258 0.19 -25.29 -22.62
CA ALA A 258 1.65 -25.23 -22.51
C ALA A 258 2.26 -25.75 -23.82
N PRO A 259 3.54 -25.42 -24.13
CA PRO A 259 4.24 -25.96 -25.28
C PRO A 259 4.17 -27.49 -25.32
N GLY A 260 3.54 -28.05 -26.36
CA GLY A 260 3.39 -29.49 -26.52
C GLY A 260 2.40 -30.18 -25.59
N GLY A 261 1.52 -29.42 -24.90
CA GLY A 261 0.51 -29.99 -24.01
C GLY A 261 -0.23 -28.98 -23.13
N PHE A 262 -0.41 -29.32 -21.87
CA PHE A 262 -1.16 -28.47 -20.91
C PHE A 262 -0.71 -28.72 -19.47
N THR A 263 -1.08 -27.80 -18.59
CA THR A 263 -0.82 -27.90 -17.14
C THR A 263 -2.10 -27.95 -16.34
N ILE A 264 -2.04 -28.58 -15.18
CA ILE A 264 -3.06 -28.52 -14.12
C ILE A 264 -2.36 -28.09 -12.84
N SER A 265 -2.72 -26.91 -12.32
CA SER A 265 -2.20 -26.35 -11.07
C SER A 265 -3.16 -26.60 -9.92
N SER A 266 -2.63 -26.92 -8.76
CA SER A 266 -3.38 -27.12 -7.51
C SER A 266 -2.66 -26.47 -6.34
N SER A 267 -3.26 -26.51 -5.14
CA SER A 267 -2.60 -26.03 -3.92
C SER A 267 -1.34 -26.82 -3.52
N ARG A 268 -1.13 -27.99 -4.08
CA ARG A 268 -0.06 -28.90 -3.66
C ARG A 268 0.95 -29.22 -4.74
N SER A 269 0.54 -29.15 -6.02
CA SER A 269 1.41 -29.51 -7.13
C SER A 269 0.99 -28.84 -8.43
N LEU A 270 1.93 -28.79 -9.33
CA LEU A 270 1.72 -28.51 -10.75
C LEU A 270 2.01 -29.79 -11.54
N ARG A 271 1.06 -30.23 -12.37
CA ARG A 271 1.21 -31.34 -13.27
C ARG A 271 1.26 -30.86 -14.70
N TYR A 272 2.30 -31.25 -15.41
CA TYR A 272 2.47 -30.97 -16.84
C TYR A 272 2.25 -32.24 -17.64
N TYR A 273 1.30 -32.17 -18.57
CA TYR A 273 0.92 -33.25 -19.47
C TYR A 273 1.31 -32.90 -20.90
N ASN A 274 1.68 -33.91 -21.71
CA ASN A 274 1.82 -33.72 -23.15
C ASN A 274 0.45 -33.58 -23.83
N SER A 275 0.45 -33.32 -25.15
CA SER A 275 -0.77 -33.13 -25.93
C SER A 275 -1.72 -34.36 -25.91
N ARG A 276 -1.19 -35.56 -25.65
CA ARG A 276 -1.95 -36.80 -25.56
C ARG A 276 -2.44 -37.13 -24.13
N GLY A 277 -2.24 -36.23 -23.18
CA GLY A 277 -2.62 -36.39 -21.79
C GLY A 277 -1.71 -37.31 -20.95
N LEU A 278 -0.49 -37.62 -21.41
CA LEU A 278 0.49 -38.33 -20.59
C LEU A 278 1.22 -37.38 -19.66
N LEU A 279 1.32 -37.72 -18.38
CA LEU A 279 2.06 -36.94 -17.41
C LEU A 279 3.55 -36.92 -17.76
N ILE A 280 4.09 -35.73 -18.01
CA ILE A 280 5.49 -35.50 -18.29
C ILE A 280 6.24 -35.18 -17.00
N ARG A 281 5.66 -34.32 -16.15
CA ARG A 281 6.29 -33.89 -14.91
C ARG A 281 5.27 -33.48 -13.87
N GLU A 282 5.58 -33.75 -12.60
CA GLU A 282 4.92 -33.20 -11.44
C GLU A 282 5.91 -32.43 -10.59
N ILE A 283 5.49 -31.23 -10.12
CA ILE A 283 6.26 -30.34 -9.24
C ILE A 283 5.43 -30.20 -7.99
N ASP A 284 5.82 -30.88 -6.92
CA ASP A 284 5.17 -30.93 -5.60
C ASP A 284 6.06 -30.34 -4.48
N SER A 285 7.24 -29.89 -4.82
CA SER A 285 8.23 -29.26 -3.94
C SER A 285 9.17 -28.37 -4.72
N TYR A 286 9.58 -27.26 -4.12
CA TYR A 286 10.67 -26.41 -4.65
C TYR A 286 12.04 -26.80 -4.07
N GLY A 287 12.11 -27.82 -3.18
CA GLY A 287 13.31 -28.21 -2.47
C GLY A 287 13.61 -27.37 -1.22
N TRP A 288 13.10 -26.16 -1.14
CA TRP A 288 13.24 -25.21 -0.03
C TRP A 288 11.89 -24.64 0.49
N GLY A 289 10.79 -24.96 -0.15
CA GLY A 289 9.44 -24.50 0.22
C GLY A 289 8.36 -25.41 -0.35
N GLN A 290 7.20 -25.41 0.28
CA GLN A 290 6.03 -26.14 -0.19
C GLN A 290 5.22 -25.28 -1.15
N PRO A 291 4.77 -25.83 -2.28
CA PRO A 291 3.96 -25.11 -3.25
C PRO A 291 2.57 -24.76 -2.73
N ASP A 292 2.08 -23.57 -3.08
CA ASP A 292 0.67 -23.18 -3.03
C ASP A 292 0.30 -22.51 -4.37
N ILE A 293 0.35 -23.32 -5.43
CA ILE A 293 0.34 -22.85 -6.82
C ILE A 293 -1.05 -22.37 -7.21
N PHE A 294 -1.12 -21.19 -7.79
CA PHE A 294 -2.34 -20.69 -8.41
C PHE A 294 -2.36 -20.97 -9.91
N GLN A 295 -1.29 -20.58 -10.61
CA GLN A 295 -1.19 -20.70 -12.07
C GLN A 295 0.28 -20.79 -12.49
N ALA A 296 0.55 -21.36 -13.67
CA ALA A 296 1.89 -21.43 -14.20
C ALA A 296 1.91 -21.18 -15.72
N VAL A 297 3.04 -20.65 -16.19
CA VAL A 297 3.38 -20.50 -17.61
C VAL A 297 4.66 -21.25 -17.87
N ILE A 298 4.63 -22.15 -18.85
CA ILE A 298 5.82 -22.85 -19.36
C ILE A 298 6.32 -22.09 -20.59
N SER A 299 7.62 -21.77 -20.58
CA SER A 299 8.30 -21.05 -21.63
C SER A 299 9.52 -21.86 -22.05
N GLU A 300 9.45 -22.50 -23.21
CA GLU A 300 10.48 -23.42 -23.68
C GLU A 300 10.84 -24.52 -22.65
N SER A 301 11.98 -24.36 -21.96
CA SER A 301 12.42 -25.27 -20.90
C SER A 301 12.16 -24.75 -19.50
N ASP A 302 11.87 -23.46 -19.36
CA ASP A 302 11.70 -22.80 -18.07
C ASP A 302 10.23 -22.75 -17.67
N ILE A 303 9.98 -22.67 -16.37
CA ILE A 303 8.66 -22.53 -15.81
C ILE A 303 8.54 -21.34 -14.87
N TRP A 304 7.47 -20.61 -15.01
CA TRP A 304 7.10 -19.49 -14.16
C TRP A 304 5.82 -19.81 -13.41
N ILE A 305 5.86 -19.68 -12.10
CA ILE A 305 4.77 -20.08 -11.21
C ILE A 305 4.32 -18.89 -10.39
N ALA A 306 3.01 -18.61 -10.42
CA ALA A 306 2.34 -17.76 -9.47
C ALA A 306 1.99 -18.56 -8.23
N ASP A 307 2.72 -18.38 -7.14
CA ASP A 307 2.50 -19.03 -5.86
C ASP A 307 1.85 -18.05 -4.88
N ARG A 308 0.78 -18.45 -4.21
CA ARG A 308 -0.01 -17.59 -3.34
C ARG A 308 0.69 -17.19 -2.04
N VAL A 309 1.66 -17.98 -1.62
CA VAL A 309 2.39 -17.79 -0.35
C VAL A 309 3.81 -17.33 -0.58
N LEU A 310 4.44 -17.87 -1.63
CA LEU A 310 5.85 -17.63 -1.91
C LEU A 310 6.10 -16.60 -3.02
N GLY A 311 5.04 -16.08 -3.65
CA GLY A 311 5.12 -15.07 -4.70
C GLY A 311 5.47 -15.67 -6.07
N ILE A 312 6.43 -15.12 -6.78
CA ILE A 312 6.78 -15.57 -8.11
C ILE A 312 7.99 -16.48 -8.05
N ILE A 313 7.81 -17.68 -8.56
CA ILE A 313 8.86 -18.71 -8.62
C ILE A 313 9.27 -18.91 -10.07
N HIS A 314 10.56 -18.89 -10.32
CA HIS A 314 11.17 -19.27 -11.58
C HIS A 314 11.87 -20.63 -11.42
N GLY A 315 11.52 -21.59 -12.22
CA GLY A 315 12.15 -22.91 -12.30
C GLY A 315 12.94 -23.02 -13.61
N LYS A 316 14.26 -22.89 -13.55
CA LYS A 316 15.12 -23.05 -14.70
C LYS A 316 15.18 -24.54 -15.10
N ASN A 317 15.00 -24.83 -16.40
CA ASN A 317 14.91 -26.20 -16.91
C ASN A 317 13.87 -27.05 -16.15
N MET A 318 12.76 -26.45 -15.70
CA MET A 318 11.73 -27.05 -14.86
C MET A 318 12.30 -27.74 -13.59
N ALA A 319 13.43 -27.28 -13.06
CA ALA A 319 14.11 -27.83 -11.89
C ALA A 319 14.54 -26.70 -10.96
N ASP A 320 15.66 -26.16 -11.04
CA ASP A 320 16.30 -25.19 -10.15
C ASP A 320 15.36 -24.01 -9.76
N PHE A 321 14.46 -24.28 -8.81
CA PHE A 321 13.45 -23.31 -8.40
C PHE A 321 14.04 -22.21 -7.52
N ALA A 322 13.78 -20.96 -7.91
CA ALA A 322 14.17 -19.79 -7.17
C ALA A 322 12.99 -18.80 -7.05
N ARG A 323 12.84 -18.22 -5.88
CA ARG A 323 11.93 -17.09 -5.68
C ARG A 323 12.55 -15.82 -6.27
N LEU A 324 11.75 -15.02 -6.98
CA LEU A 324 12.21 -13.71 -7.44
C LEU A 324 12.40 -12.75 -6.25
N PRO A 325 13.59 -12.16 -6.09
CA PRO A 325 13.86 -11.23 -4.99
C PRO A 325 13.27 -9.85 -5.32
N VAL A 326 12.08 -9.56 -4.84
CA VAL A 326 11.43 -8.25 -5.02
C VAL A 326 11.31 -7.56 -3.68
N SER A 327 11.89 -6.36 -3.57
CA SER A 327 11.78 -5.54 -2.36
C SER A 327 10.39 -4.92 -2.25
N GLY A 328 9.73 -5.15 -1.12
CA GLY A 328 8.41 -4.62 -0.77
C GLY A 328 8.06 -4.97 0.67
N PRO A 329 6.98 -4.40 1.23
CA PRO A 329 6.48 -4.78 2.54
C PRO A 329 5.99 -6.24 2.55
N ALA A 330 5.84 -6.81 3.74
CA ALA A 330 5.36 -8.18 3.92
C ALA A 330 3.94 -8.36 3.38
N LEU A 331 3.06 -7.44 3.72
CA LEU A 331 1.63 -7.46 3.40
C LEU A 331 1.19 -6.08 2.88
N ASN A 332 0.07 -6.05 2.14
CA ASN A 332 -0.60 -4.81 1.75
C ASN A 332 -1.58 -4.29 2.83
N LYS A 333 -1.67 -4.96 3.98
CA LYS A 333 -2.45 -4.49 5.12
C LYS A 333 -1.66 -3.47 5.93
N VAL A 334 -2.37 -2.43 6.39
CA VAL A 334 -1.78 -1.35 7.19
C VAL A 334 -2.72 -1.00 8.34
N ALA A 335 -2.24 -1.12 9.57
CA ALA A 335 -2.85 -0.52 10.76
C ALA A 335 -2.21 0.83 11.08
N MET A 336 -0.88 0.89 10.96
CA MET A 336 -0.12 2.09 11.26
C MET A 336 1.22 2.08 10.51
N ILE A 337 1.67 3.26 10.13
CA ILE A 337 3.02 3.52 9.65
C ILE A 337 3.70 4.47 10.61
N ALA A 338 4.90 4.12 11.09
CA ALA A 338 5.78 5.01 11.83
C ALA A 338 7.01 5.34 10.97
N SER A 339 7.42 6.61 10.93
CA SER A 339 8.62 7.03 10.22
C SER A 339 9.48 7.91 11.13
N GLU A 340 10.48 7.31 11.73
CA GLU A 340 11.34 7.94 12.73
C GLU A 340 12.76 7.38 12.64
N GLY A 341 13.75 8.18 13.00
CA GLY A 341 15.15 7.72 13.07
C GLY A 341 15.74 7.22 11.74
N GLY A 342 15.20 7.67 10.60
CA GLY A 342 15.62 7.23 9.27
C GLY A 342 15.09 5.84 8.87
N LYS A 343 14.10 5.33 9.60
CA LYS A 343 13.39 4.08 9.29
C LYS A 343 11.91 4.33 9.15
N THR A 344 11.25 3.57 8.28
CA THR A 344 9.79 3.50 8.22
C THR A 344 9.33 2.09 8.57
N ILE A 345 8.45 1.98 9.56
CA ILE A 345 7.92 0.72 10.07
C ILE A 345 6.44 0.62 9.72
N ILE A 346 6.03 -0.47 9.07
CA ILE A 346 4.63 -0.72 8.69
C ILE A 346 4.12 -1.87 9.54
N CYS A 347 3.10 -1.60 10.36
CA CYS A 347 2.40 -2.57 11.19
C CYS A 347 1.09 -2.98 10.49
N PRO A 348 0.88 -4.28 10.20
CA PRO A 348 -0.28 -4.73 9.41
C PRO A 348 -1.50 -5.12 10.24
N GLY A 349 -1.45 -5.07 11.57
CA GLY A 349 -2.49 -5.54 12.47
C GLY A 349 -3.86 -4.92 12.25
N GLY A 350 -4.81 -5.25 13.08
CA GLY A 350 -6.15 -4.68 13.00
C GLY A 350 -7.09 -5.19 14.09
N ILE A 351 -8.16 -4.42 14.30
CA ILE A 351 -9.21 -4.72 15.27
C ILE A 351 -10.54 -4.68 14.53
N SER A 352 -11.39 -5.67 14.77
CA SER A 352 -12.77 -5.68 14.26
C SER A 352 -13.68 -4.73 15.06
N GLY A 353 -14.86 -4.43 14.52
CA GLY A 353 -15.87 -3.64 15.22
C GLY A 353 -16.34 -4.24 16.55
N SER A 354 -16.10 -5.54 16.79
CA SER A 354 -16.35 -6.23 18.07
C SER A 354 -15.16 -6.18 19.03
N SER A 355 -14.15 -5.37 18.75
CA SER A 355 -12.90 -5.28 19.53
C SER A 355 -12.10 -6.59 19.62
N ALA A 356 -12.27 -7.48 18.66
CA ALA A 356 -11.43 -8.66 18.48
C ALA A 356 -10.31 -8.38 17.49
N GLY A 357 -9.13 -8.96 17.70
CA GLY A 357 -8.03 -8.92 16.73
C GLY A 357 -8.44 -9.59 15.41
N LEU A 358 -7.95 -9.07 14.31
CA LEU A 358 -8.21 -9.63 12.97
C LEU A 358 -7.39 -10.90 12.70
N LYS A 359 -6.48 -11.24 13.61
CA LYS A 359 -5.54 -12.39 13.51
C LYS A 359 -4.64 -12.32 12.28
N ILE A 360 -4.28 -11.09 11.88
CA ILE A 360 -3.32 -10.87 10.81
C ILE A 360 -1.95 -11.35 11.29
N PRO A 361 -1.23 -12.19 10.51
CA PRO A 361 0.09 -12.67 10.90
C PRO A 361 1.01 -11.52 11.32
N PHE A 362 1.80 -11.73 12.37
CA PHE A 362 2.78 -10.75 12.83
C PHE A 362 3.94 -10.68 11.84
N MET A 363 3.80 -9.81 10.84
CA MET A 363 4.75 -9.62 9.75
C MET A 363 4.99 -8.12 9.56
N VAL A 364 5.83 -7.55 10.40
CA VAL A 364 6.15 -6.11 10.37
C VAL A 364 7.22 -5.84 9.33
N SER A 365 7.06 -4.78 8.56
CA SER A 365 8.00 -4.38 7.52
C SER A 365 8.78 -3.14 7.96
N VAL A 366 10.10 -3.23 7.92
CA VAL A 366 11.02 -2.14 8.27
C VAL A 366 11.76 -1.72 7.01
N TYR A 367 11.59 -0.47 6.59
CA TYR A 367 12.30 0.14 5.47
C TYR A 367 13.42 1.04 5.97
N ASP A 368 14.65 0.82 5.50
CA ASP A 368 15.86 1.51 5.92
C ASP A 368 16.29 2.67 4.98
N GLY A 369 15.39 3.08 4.08
CA GLY A 369 15.69 4.04 3.02
C GLY A 369 16.11 3.39 1.70
N GLN A 370 16.43 2.10 1.67
CA GLN A 370 16.87 1.37 0.49
C GLN A 370 16.07 0.08 0.25
N LYS A 371 15.84 -0.71 1.28
CA LYS A 371 15.18 -2.02 1.19
C LYS A 371 14.24 -2.26 2.36
N PHE A 372 13.29 -3.16 2.14
CA PHE A 372 12.47 -3.71 3.20
C PHE A 372 13.15 -4.91 3.85
N GLU A 373 13.09 -4.94 5.18
CA GLU A 373 13.36 -6.11 6.00
C GLU A 373 12.06 -6.53 6.70
N ILE A 374 11.76 -7.82 6.71
CA ILE A 374 10.52 -8.36 7.28
C ILE A 374 10.84 -8.99 8.62
N ILE A 375 10.13 -8.56 9.64
CA ILE A 375 10.15 -9.12 10.99
C ILE A 375 8.89 -9.93 11.18
N SER A 376 9.00 -11.21 11.48
CA SER A 376 7.84 -12.09 11.65
C SER A 376 7.90 -12.86 12.97
N SER A 377 6.72 -13.30 13.43
CA SER A 377 6.55 -14.24 14.52
C SER A 377 5.44 -15.23 14.17
N ASP A 378 5.72 -16.52 14.29
CA ASP A 378 4.75 -17.58 13.97
C ASP A 378 3.69 -17.77 15.06
N PHE A 379 3.92 -17.21 16.25
CA PHE A 379 3.08 -17.41 17.43
C PHE A 379 2.17 -16.24 17.76
N HIS A 380 2.35 -15.09 17.09
CA HIS A 380 1.66 -13.85 17.42
C HIS A 380 0.96 -13.27 16.20
N ALA A 381 0.00 -12.38 16.45
CA ALA A 381 -0.76 -11.71 15.41
C ALA A 381 -0.95 -10.22 15.73
N ASP A 382 -1.48 -9.47 14.78
CA ASP A 382 -1.95 -8.10 14.91
C ASP A 382 -0.93 -7.15 15.56
N ALA A 383 0.19 -6.90 14.85
CA ALA A 383 1.10 -5.79 15.17
C ALA A 383 0.39 -4.46 14.93
N MET A 384 0.23 -3.64 15.99
CA MET A 384 -0.67 -2.48 15.99
C MET A 384 0.06 -1.16 15.80
N ARG A 385 1.06 -0.87 16.62
CA ARG A 385 1.81 0.39 16.66
C ARG A 385 3.29 0.11 16.76
N ALA A 386 4.09 1.03 16.24
CA ALA A 386 5.53 1.02 16.43
C ALA A 386 6.02 2.41 16.84
N VAL A 387 7.06 2.45 17.68
CA VAL A 387 7.73 3.69 18.10
C VAL A 387 9.22 3.42 18.28
N SER A 388 10.07 4.34 17.80
CA SER A 388 11.52 4.25 17.94
C SER A 388 11.96 4.85 19.29
N ASP A 389 12.98 4.26 19.90
CA ASP A 389 13.60 4.82 21.10
C ASP A 389 14.34 6.13 20.72
N PRO A 390 13.94 7.27 21.30
CA PRO A 390 14.57 8.56 20.95
C PRO A 390 16.05 8.63 21.36
N SER A 391 16.49 7.80 22.28
CA SER A 391 17.89 7.75 22.77
C SER A 391 18.77 6.77 21.97
N ASP A 392 18.19 5.72 21.38
CA ASP A 392 18.90 4.72 20.58
C ASP A 392 18.09 4.35 19.32
N PRO A 393 18.36 4.98 18.15
CA PRO A 393 17.63 4.70 16.90
C PRO A 393 17.73 3.25 16.42
N SER A 394 18.62 2.43 16.99
CA SER A 394 18.67 1.00 16.73
C SER A 394 17.57 0.21 17.42
N VAL A 395 16.94 0.79 18.46
CA VAL A 395 15.90 0.20 19.27
C VAL A 395 14.53 0.75 18.88
N PHE A 396 13.54 -0.13 18.77
CA PHE A 396 12.14 0.25 18.60
C PHE A 396 11.22 -0.78 19.27
N PHE A 397 10.01 -0.34 19.54
CA PHE A 397 9.00 -1.16 20.19
C PHE A 397 7.79 -1.33 19.26
N ILE A 398 7.17 -2.51 19.34
CA ILE A 398 5.95 -2.83 18.57
C ILE A 398 4.92 -3.38 19.56
N SER A 399 3.72 -2.80 19.54
CA SER A 399 2.58 -3.33 20.29
C SER A 399 1.81 -4.38 19.49
N SER A 400 1.20 -5.33 20.17
CA SER A 400 0.39 -6.39 19.58
C SER A 400 -0.94 -6.53 20.30
N TRP A 401 -1.99 -6.89 19.54
CA TRP A 401 -3.33 -7.17 20.10
C TRP A 401 -3.47 -8.56 20.72
N GLY A 402 -2.40 -9.22 21.07
CA GLY A 402 -2.46 -10.53 21.72
C GLY A 402 -1.12 -11.02 22.23
N GLY A 403 -0.03 -10.43 21.75
CA GLY A 403 1.33 -10.82 22.09
C GLY A 403 2.06 -9.88 23.05
N GLY A 404 1.41 -8.82 23.55
CA GLY A 404 2.04 -7.86 24.44
C GLY A 404 2.89 -6.82 23.71
N LEU A 405 4.07 -6.51 24.25
CA LEU A 405 5.01 -5.52 23.75
C LEU A 405 6.32 -6.18 23.31
N PHE A 406 6.70 -5.93 22.08
CA PHE A 406 7.93 -6.43 21.48
C PHE A 406 8.99 -5.33 21.45
N ARG A 407 10.18 -5.64 21.95
CA ARG A 407 11.37 -4.79 21.82
C ARG A 407 12.31 -5.39 20.79
N TYR A 408 12.71 -4.58 19.82
CA TYR A 408 13.70 -4.95 18.80
C TYR A 408 14.94 -4.09 18.92
N LYS A 409 16.09 -4.70 18.63
CA LYS A 409 17.37 -3.99 18.48
C LYS A 409 18.04 -4.44 17.20
N ASN A 410 18.41 -3.49 16.31
CA ASN A 410 18.96 -3.78 14.99
C ASN A 410 18.08 -4.77 14.20
N ASN A 411 16.77 -4.57 14.23
CA ASN A 411 15.73 -5.38 13.60
C ASN A 411 15.67 -6.85 14.07
N ARG A 412 16.30 -7.18 15.19
CA ARG A 412 16.23 -8.50 15.82
C ARG A 412 15.41 -8.44 17.10
N ALA A 413 14.59 -9.44 17.33
CA ALA A 413 13.86 -9.56 18.59
C ALA A 413 14.85 -9.60 19.77
N ASP A 414 14.71 -8.66 20.68
CA ASP A 414 15.54 -8.51 21.87
C ASP A 414 14.78 -8.98 23.10
N LYS A 415 13.51 -8.57 23.23
CA LYS A 415 12.66 -8.97 24.34
C LYS A 415 11.18 -8.87 23.98
N ILE A 416 10.39 -9.79 24.53
CA ILE A 416 8.93 -9.74 24.51
C ILE A 416 8.46 -9.57 25.94
N TYR A 417 7.56 -8.60 26.15
CA TYR A 417 6.95 -8.34 27.45
C TYR A 417 5.47 -8.70 27.40
N ASP A 418 5.06 -9.54 28.32
CA ASP A 418 3.69 -9.99 28.53
C ASP A 418 3.34 -10.06 30.02
N SER A 419 2.22 -10.66 30.38
CA SER A 419 1.78 -10.82 31.77
C SER A 419 2.72 -11.66 32.64
N SER A 420 3.57 -12.50 32.06
CA SER A 420 4.46 -13.39 32.78
C SER A 420 5.75 -12.71 33.28
N ASN A 421 6.14 -11.60 32.63
CA ASN A 421 7.44 -10.96 32.86
C ASN A 421 7.40 -9.43 33.01
N SER A 422 6.20 -8.86 33.05
CA SER A 422 5.96 -7.42 33.18
C SER A 422 4.64 -7.17 33.91
N PRO A 423 4.29 -5.93 34.27
CA PRO A 423 2.98 -5.61 34.87
C PRO A 423 1.85 -5.55 33.86
N LEU A 424 2.08 -5.90 32.58
CA LEU A 424 1.03 -6.01 31.58
C LEU A 424 0.01 -7.08 32.01
N GLN A 425 -1.29 -6.78 31.80
CA GLN A 425 -2.39 -7.63 32.24
C GLN A 425 -2.98 -8.41 31.05
N GLU A 426 -3.45 -9.61 31.36
CA GLU A 426 -4.25 -10.39 30.40
C GLU A 426 -5.68 -9.86 30.33
N SER A 427 -6.25 -9.81 29.14
CA SER A 427 -7.68 -9.59 28.95
C SER A 427 -8.47 -10.74 29.58
N GLY A 428 -9.39 -10.43 30.50
CA GLY A 428 -10.19 -11.43 31.20
C GLY A 428 -11.07 -12.30 30.30
N ALA A 429 -11.35 -11.87 29.07
CA ALA A 429 -12.16 -12.61 28.13
C ALA A 429 -11.39 -13.65 27.32
N THR A 430 -10.12 -13.42 27.02
CA THR A 430 -9.33 -14.25 26.11
C THR A 430 -8.02 -14.78 26.66
N GLY A 431 -7.53 -14.23 27.77
CA GLY A 431 -6.20 -14.54 28.31
C GLY A 431 -5.05 -13.98 27.47
N GLU A 432 -5.33 -13.02 26.58
CA GLU A 432 -4.34 -12.40 25.70
C GLU A 432 -3.78 -11.12 26.35
N THR A 433 -2.46 -10.91 26.27
CA THR A 433 -1.86 -9.63 26.65
C THR A 433 -1.97 -8.64 25.49
N ARG A 434 -2.84 -7.65 25.64
CA ARG A 434 -3.14 -6.65 24.61
C ARG A 434 -2.44 -5.34 24.91
N VAL A 435 -1.69 -4.81 23.95
CA VAL A 435 -1.08 -3.48 24.01
C VAL A 435 -1.45 -2.74 22.72
N LEU A 436 -1.87 -1.47 22.83
CA LEU A 436 -2.30 -0.68 21.67
C LEU A 436 -1.44 0.56 21.47
N GLY A 437 -1.74 1.67 22.13
CA GLY A 437 -1.02 2.93 21.97
C GLY A 437 0.38 2.89 22.57
N LEU A 438 1.33 3.55 21.90
CA LEU A 438 2.72 3.69 22.32
C LEU A 438 3.21 5.12 22.09
N ALA A 439 3.81 5.76 23.08
CA ALA A 439 4.57 7.01 22.89
C ALA A 439 5.66 7.15 23.96
N PHE A 440 6.79 7.72 23.57
CA PHE A 440 7.83 8.14 24.51
C PHE A 440 7.54 9.54 25.06
N ASP A 441 7.70 9.74 26.35
CA ASP A 441 7.73 11.05 26.95
C ASP A 441 9.11 11.72 26.78
N ARG A 442 9.24 12.97 27.20
CA ARG A 442 10.48 13.74 27.12
C ARG A 442 11.64 13.16 27.96
N SER A 443 11.32 12.40 28.99
CA SER A 443 12.27 11.76 29.87
C SER A 443 12.72 10.38 29.36
N GLY A 444 12.20 9.95 28.18
CA GLY A 444 12.49 8.68 27.56
C GLY A 444 11.74 7.51 28.20
N ASN A 445 10.66 7.76 28.92
CA ASN A 445 9.79 6.70 29.41
C ASN A 445 8.77 6.33 28.31
N LEU A 446 8.56 5.04 28.10
CA LEU A 446 7.59 4.53 27.14
C LEU A 446 6.22 4.35 27.82
N TRP A 447 5.29 5.19 27.45
CA TRP A 447 3.88 5.10 27.84
C TRP A 447 3.14 4.19 26.89
N MET A 448 2.27 3.33 27.45
CA MET A 448 1.46 2.42 26.64
C MET A 448 0.05 2.24 27.21
N THR A 449 -0.87 1.94 26.32
CA THR A 449 -2.26 1.64 26.70
C THR A 449 -2.55 0.15 26.58
N GLN A 450 -3.31 -0.35 27.54
CA GLN A 450 -3.90 -1.69 27.52
C GLN A 450 -5.42 -1.58 27.47
N PRO A 451 -6.08 -2.08 26.44
CA PRO A 451 -7.53 -2.17 26.42
C PRO A 451 -8.04 -3.34 27.28
N ASP A 452 -9.27 -3.21 27.73
CA ASP A 452 -10.05 -4.28 28.35
C ASP A 452 -9.41 -4.93 29.61
N VAL A 453 -8.67 -4.12 30.36
CA VAL A 453 -8.05 -4.50 31.66
C VAL A 453 -8.30 -3.41 32.69
N ARG A 454 -7.99 -3.70 33.96
CA ARG A 454 -8.18 -2.74 35.05
C ARG A 454 -7.20 -1.56 34.96
N GLU A 455 -5.92 -1.86 34.85
CA GLU A 455 -4.84 -0.86 34.76
C GLU A 455 -4.49 -0.60 33.31
N LYS A 456 -5.14 0.42 32.75
CA LYS A 456 -5.10 0.68 31.31
C LYS A 456 -3.86 1.41 30.82
N ILE A 457 -3.05 1.93 31.75
CA ILE A 457 -1.84 2.69 31.43
C ILE A 457 -0.65 2.04 32.13
N ILE A 458 0.32 1.65 31.35
CA ILE A 458 1.58 1.08 31.84
C ILE A 458 2.73 1.93 31.31
N ILE A 459 3.75 2.12 32.12
CA ILE A 459 4.92 2.92 31.76
C ILE A 459 6.18 2.06 31.96
N LEU A 460 6.99 1.97 30.93
CA LEU A 460 8.35 1.44 31.01
C LEU A 460 9.31 2.63 31.08
N LYS A 461 9.91 2.83 32.26
CA LYS A 461 10.87 3.91 32.47
C LYS A 461 12.15 3.72 31.66
N SER A 462 12.81 4.82 31.31
CA SER A 462 14.12 4.80 30.64
C SER A 462 15.19 3.98 31.39
N GLY A 463 15.07 3.86 32.73
CA GLY A 463 15.90 3.00 33.57
C GLY A 463 15.51 1.51 33.58
N GLY A 464 14.51 1.10 32.83
CA GLY A 464 14.04 -0.29 32.75
C GLY A 464 13.03 -0.72 33.84
N ASN A 465 12.66 0.15 34.75
CA ASN A 465 11.63 -0.11 35.76
C ASN A 465 10.23 0.10 35.16
N TRP A 466 9.26 -0.60 35.72
CA TRP A 466 7.86 -0.53 35.31
C TRP A 466 6.99 0.21 36.31
N ILE A 467 5.97 0.89 35.83
CA ILE A 467 4.92 1.53 36.58
C ILE A 467 3.57 1.09 36.03
N SER A 468 2.68 0.60 36.89
CA SER A 468 1.25 0.53 36.62
C SER A 468 0.62 1.84 37.08
N TYR A 469 0.17 2.67 36.15
CA TYR A 469 -0.38 3.98 36.48
C TYR A 469 -1.73 3.83 37.17
N PRO A 470 -1.92 4.33 38.42
CA PRO A 470 -3.01 3.90 39.30
C PRO A 470 -4.36 4.55 38.96
N ARG A 471 -4.45 5.46 38.02
CA ARG A 471 -5.69 6.16 37.66
C ARG A 471 -6.64 5.25 36.91
N ILE A 472 -7.86 5.12 37.40
CA ILE A 472 -8.91 4.37 36.73
C ILE A 472 -9.49 5.21 35.60
N ILE A 473 -9.40 4.70 34.38
CA ILE A 473 -10.09 5.26 33.21
C ILE A 473 -11.45 4.58 33.12
N ASP A 474 -12.51 5.38 33.30
CA ASP A 474 -13.89 4.92 33.14
C ASP A 474 -14.25 4.85 31.62
N SER A 475 -13.67 3.88 30.98
CA SER A 475 -13.92 3.49 29.58
C SER A 475 -13.55 2.02 29.43
N PRO A 476 -14.29 1.22 28.66
CA PRO A 476 -13.91 -0.18 28.40
C PRO A 476 -12.56 -0.28 27.70
N LEU A 477 -12.25 0.66 26.79
CA LEU A 477 -11.04 0.65 25.98
C LEU A 477 -10.20 1.90 26.23
N ALA A 478 -8.88 1.74 26.23
CA ALA A 478 -7.91 2.80 26.04
C ALA A 478 -7.25 2.60 24.67
N GLY A 479 -7.33 3.63 23.84
CA GLY A 479 -6.90 3.61 22.44
C GLY A 479 -5.47 4.11 22.25
N ASP A 480 -5.23 4.77 21.12
CA ASP A 480 -3.94 5.35 20.79
C ASP A 480 -3.61 6.55 21.70
N LEU A 481 -2.35 6.90 21.79
CA LEU A 481 -1.89 8.02 22.63
C LEU A 481 -0.75 8.80 21.97
N ILE A 482 -0.62 10.05 22.39
CA ILE A 482 0.55 10.89 22.09
C ILE A 482 1.12 11.49 23.38
N SER A 483 2.43 11.74 23.38
CA SER A 483 3.10 12.60 24.35
C SER A 483 3.37 13.96 23.70
N THR A 484 3.02 15.04 24.38
CA THR A 484 3.11 16.38 23.82
C THR A 484 4.43 17.07 24.16
N SER A 485 4.74 18.10 23.40
CA SER A 485 5.91 18.96 23.68
C SER A 485 5.83 19.67 25.04
N LYS A 486 4.70 19.70 25.68
CA LYS A 486 4.47 20.26 27.03
C LYS A 486 4.52 19.22 28.14
N GLY A 487 4.69 17.94 27.83
CA GLY A 487 4.75 16.83 28.78
C GLY A 487 3.43 16.16 29.07
N GLN A 488 2.35 16.57 28.43
CA GLN A 488 1.04 15.93 28.60
C GLN A 488 0.93 14.64 27.78
N ILE A 489 0.24 13.66 28.32
CA ILE A 489 -0.15 12.43 27.65
C ILE A 489 -1.62 12.52 27.29
N TRP A 490 -1.93 12.42 26.01
CA TRP A 490 -3.30 12.43 25.47
C TRP A 490 -3.67 11.06 24.97
N ILE A 491 -4.77 10.50 25.45
CA ILE A 491 -5.23 9.13 25.16
C ILE A 491 -6.60 9.21 24.53
N ILE A 492 -6.80 8.55 23.40
CA ILE A 492 -8.12 8.36 22.79
C ILE A 492 -8.90 7.32 23.59
N LEU A 493 -10.14 7.64 23.91
CA LEU A 493 -11.10 6.70 24.49
C LEU A 493 -12.14 6.33 23.41
N PRO A 494 -12.01 5.16 22.75
CA PRO A 494 -12.91 4.75 21.69
C PRO A 494 -14.36 4.60 22.15
N GLY A 495 -15.31 4.61 21.19
CA GLY A 495 -16.73 4.39 21.46
C GLY A 495 -17.47 5.58 22.05
N GLY A 496 -17.00 6.79 21.82
CA GLY A 496 -17.66 8.02 22.27
C GLY A 496 -17.29 8.47 23.69
N TYR A 497 -16.28 7.84 24.28
CA TYR A 497 -15.81 8.19 25.63
C TYR A 497 -14.92 9.43 25.66
N GLY A 498 -14.54 9.99 24.49
CA GLY A 498 -13.76 11.22 24.38
C GLY A 498 -12.26 10.98 24.50
N LEU A 499 -11.59 11.81 25.31
CA LEU A 499 -10.15 11.77 25.53
C LEU A 499 -9.84 11.67 27.03
N PHE A 500 -8.70 11.11 27.36
CA PHE A 500 -8.12 11.18 28.71
C PHE A 500 -6.77 11.86 28.66
N ILE A 501 -6.57 12.88 29.48
CA ILE A 501 -5.38 13.71 29.47
C ILE A 501 -4.72 13.61 30.83
N ILE A 502 -3.39 13.44 30.82
CA ILE A 502 -2.54 13.39 32.00
C ILE A 502 -1.45 14.44 31.84
N ASP A 503 -1.24 15.22 32.88
CA ASP A 503 -0.03 16.00 33.10
C ASP A 503 0.60 15.49 34.40
N ASP A 504 1.70 14.72 34.27
CA ASP A 504 2.37 14.06 35.36
C ASP A 504 3.48 14.92 35.99
N ASN A 505 3.54 16.20 35.59
CA ASN A 505 4.57 17.15 36.03
C ASN A 505 6.02 16.65 35.79
N GLY A 506 6.20 15.65 34.91
CA GLY A 506 7.47 14.97 34.68
C GLY A 506 7.90 13.98 35.79
N THR A 507 6.97 13.61 36.66
CA THR A 507 7.20 12.74 37.84
C THR A 507 6.24 11.53 37.81
N PRO A 508 6.33 10.61 36.83
CA PRO A 508 5.38 9.51 36.69
C PRO A 508 5.25 8.57 37.89
N ASP A 509 6.12 8.68 38.86
CA ASP A 509 6.12 7.92 40.16
C ASP A 509 5.36 8.63 41.27
N ILE A 510 5.01 9.92 41.11
CA ILE A 510 4.41 10.76 42.15
C ILE A 510 3.00 11.19 41.69
N TYR A 511 2.00 10.42 42.04
CA TYR A 511 0.63 10.61 41.57
C TYR A 511 -0.16 11.74 42.24
N THR A 512 0.41 12.36 43.30
CA THR A 512 -0.28 13.40 44.08
C THR A 512 -0.20 14.78 43.44
N ASP A 513 0.73 14.99 42.55
CA ASP A 513 0.92 16.24 41.79
C ASP A 513 0.39 16.17 40.36
N ASP A 514 -0.14 15.00 39.95
CA ASP A 514 -0.74 14.81 38.63
C ASP A 514 -2.03 15.59 38.43
N LEU A 515 -2.14 16.22 37.28
CA LEU A 515 -3.42 16.70 36.77
C LEU A 515 -3.98 15.69 35.77
N THR A 516 -5.20 15.25 36.00
CA THR A 516 -5.88 14.32 35.07
C THR A 516 -7.26 14.82 34.71
N ARG A 517 -7.64 14.65 33.46
CA ARG A 517 -8.97 15.02 32.98
C ARG A 517 -9.50 14.05 31.93
N ARG A 518 -10.75 13.61 32.10
CA ARG A 518 -11.54 13.06 31.01
C ARG A 518 -12.21 14.22 30.26
N LEU A 519 -12.01 14.31 28.96
CA LEU A 519 -12.51 15.38 28.12
C LEU A 519 -13.52 14.83 27.11
N THR A 520 -14.78 15.25 27.22
CA THR A 520 -15.72 15.09 26.11
C THR A 520 -15.35 16.08 25.00
N ILE A 521 -15.27 15.62 23.75
CA ILE A 521 -14.92 16.48 22.64
C ILE A 521 -16.12 17.36 22.31
N ILE A 522 -16.01 18.64 22.66
CA ILE A 522 -17.06 19.66 22.44
C ILE A 522 -16.40 20.86 21.78
N ASP A 523 -16.99 21.38 20.70
CA ASP A 523 -16.49 22.60 20.05
C ASP A 523 -17.06 23.88 20.67
N SER A 524 -16.58 25.02 20.18
CA SER A 524 -17.01 26.37 20.60
C SER A 524 -18.52 26.62 20.35
N ASP A 525 -19.14 25.86 19.46
CA ASP A 525 -20.58 25.96 19.14
C ASP A 525 -21.41 24.96 19.96
N ASN A 526 -20.87 24.35 21.01
CA ASN A 526 -21.47 23.33 21.86
C ASN A 526 -21.83 22.01 21.17
N ARG A 527 -21.22 21.70 20.00
CA ARG A 527 -21.40 20.42 19.35
C ARG A 527 -20.55 19.36 20.01
N ILE A 528 -21.15 18.24 20.33
CA ILE A 528 -20.48 17.05 20.88
C ILE A 528 -20.11 16.12 19.72
N PHE A 529 -18.86 15.60 19.73
CA PHE A 529 -18.36 14.65 18.78
C PHE A 529 -18.37 13.23 19.36
N GLY A 530 -18.84 12.29 18.56
CA GLY A 530 -19.05 10.92 19.02
C GLY A 530 -17.77 10.11 19.18
N SER A 531 -16.76 10.35 18.35
CA SER A 531 -15.53 9.55 18.36
C SER A 531 -14.31 10.34 17.91
N ALA A 532 -13.17 10.03 18.51
CA ALA A 532 -11.85 10.42 18.05
C ALA A 532 -11.13 9.21 17.45
N PHE A 533 -10.34 9.43 16.40
CA PHE A 533 -9.59 8.39 15.69
C PHE A 533 -8.11 8.72 15.56
N ALA A 534 -7.73 9.99 15.62
CA ALA A 534 -6.36 10.43 15.48
C ALA A 534 -6.04 11.60 16.39
N LEU A 535 -4.78 11.70 16.80
CA LEU A 535 -4.21 12.79 17.58
C LEU A 535 -2.89 13.22 16.94
N ALA A 536 -2.64 14.53 16.90
CA ALA A 536 -1.33 15.07 16.58
C ALA A 536 -1.11 16.42 17.29
N GLU A 537 0.11 16.67 17.75
CA GLU A 537 0.55 17.99 18.15
C GLU A 537 1.18 18.70 16.96
N ASP A 538 0.80 19.95 16.70
CA ASP A 538 1.44 20.74 15.66
C ASP A 538 2.69 21.49 16.20
N LEU A 539 3.47 22.09 15.28
CA LEU A 539 4.72 22.75 15.67
C LEU A 539 4.53 24.04 16.51
N ASP A 540 3.29 24.48 16.67
CA ASP A 540 2.91 25.63 17.52
C ASP A 540 2.34 25.16 18.87
N GLY A 541 2.29 23.83 19.11
CA GLY A 541 1.81 23.22 20.34
C GLY A 541 0.29 23.08 20.42
N ASN A 542 -0.45 23.24 19.34
CA ASN A 542 -1.86 22.95 19.30
C ASN A 542 -2.13 21.46 19.11
N ILE A 543 -3.15 20.93 19.76
CA ILE A 543 -3.53 19.52 19.61
C ILE A 543 -4.67 19.39 18.62
N TRP A 544 -4.42 18.64 17.56
CA TRP A 544 -5.38 18.30 16.52
C TRP A 544 -6.00 16.94 16.83
N VAL A 545 -7.31 16.89 16.86
CA VAL A 545 -8.10 15.69 17.13
C VAL A 545 -8.89 15.36 15.87
N GLY A 546 -8.64 14.22 15.27
CA GLY A 546 -9.42 13.69 14.16
C GLY A 546 -10.70 13.04 14.65
N THR A 547 -11.85 13.56 14.20
CA THR A 547 -13.16 13.07 14.60
C THR A 547 -13.95 12.49 13.42
N ASP A 548 -15.15 11.98 13.69
CA ASP A 548 -16.12 11.54 12.69
C ASP A 548 -16.73 12.70 11.87
N GLN A 549 -16.39 13.97 12.20
CA GLN A 549 -16.92 15.15 11.53
C GLN A 549 -15.86 16.24 11.36
N GLY A 550 -14.68 15.85 10.90
CA GLY A 550 -13.54 16.72 10.66
C GLY A 550 -12.63 16.90 11.87
N PRO A 551 -11.62 17.76 11.73
CA PRO A 551 -10.68 18.03 12.81
C PRO A 551 -11.24 19.00 13.84
N VAL A 552 -10.90 18.76 15.12
CA VAL A 552 -11.15 19.66 16.26
C VAL A 552 -9.79 20.03 16.85
N ILE A 553 -9.55 21.31 17.11
CA ILE A 553 -8.25 21.84 17.53
C ILE A 553 -8.35 22.40 18.94
N TYR A 554 -7.45 22.00 19.82
CA TYR A 554 -7.28 22.56 21.14
C TYR A 554 -6.06 23.47 21.14
N HIS A 555 -6.32 24.77 21.15
CA HIS A 555 -5.29 25.80 21.36
C HIS A 555 -5.03 25.91 22.86
N ASN A 556 -3.77 26.14 23.26
CA ASN A 556 -3.36 26.23 24.66
C ASN A 556 -3.76 25.00 25.51
N PRO A 557 -3.22 23.82 25.19
CA PRO A 557 -3.55 22.57 25.92
C PRO A 557 -3.25 22.65 27.42
N GLU A 558 -2.45 23.60 27.88
CA GLU A 558 -2.16 23.86 29.29
C GLU A 558 -3.41 24.28 30.08
N ARG A 559 -4.37 24.93 29.43
CA ARG A 559 -5.64 25.37 30.05
C ARG A 559 -6.72 24.32 30.10
N LEU A 560 -6.45 23.12 29.60
CA LEU A 560 -7.46 22.07 29.52
C LEU A 560 -7.94 21.54 30.87
N PHE A 561 -7.19 21.79 31.92
CA PHE A 561 -7.60 21.42 33.29
C PHE A 561 -8.56 22.47 33.92
N ASP A 562 -8.75 23.63 33.28
CA ASP A 562 -9.75 24.61 33.66
C ASP A 562 -11.17 24.10 33.29
N SER A 563 -12.19 24.71 33.91
CA SER A 563 -13.59 24.20 33.84
C SER A 563 -14.25 24.23 32.45
N ASP A 564 -13.71 24.98 31.48
CA ASP A 564 -14.38 25.29 30.20
C ASP A 564 -13.56 24.99 28.96
N ALA A 565 -12.85 23.86 28.96
CA ALA A 565 -12.02 23.42 27.83
C ALA A 565 -12.87 23.02 26.62
N ARG A 566 -12.81 23.80 25.55
CA ARG A 566 -13.49 23.57 24.28
C ARG A 566 -12.52 23.54 23.12
N GLY A 567 -12.80 22.65 22.17
CA GLY A 567 -12.07 22.62 20.91
C GLY A 567 -12.61 23.65 19.93
N ASN A 568 -11.82 23.98 18.95
CA ASN A 568 -12.19 24.88 17.85
C ASN A 568 -12.27 24.11 16.54
N ARG A 569 -13.24 24.46 15.71
CA ARG A 569 -13.34 24.00 14.33
C ARG A 569 -12.99 25.12 13.38
N ILE A 570 -12.27 24.81 12.33
CA ILE A 570 -11.92 25.79 11.30
C ILE A 570 -13.14 26.04 10.42
N ARG A 571 -13.52 27.31 10.29
CA ARG A 571 -14.59 27.78 9.40
C ARG A 571 -14.01 28.23 8.08
N VAL A 572 -14.51 27.71 6.97
CA VAL A 572 -14.14 28.07 5.61
C VAL A 572 -15.29 28.82 4.96
N PRO A 573 -15.10 30.09 4.58
CA PRO A 573 -16.14 30.86 3.89
C PRO A 573 -16.54 30.19 2.57
N ARG A 574 -17.84 30.17 2.27
CA ARG A 574 -18.35 29.55 1.02
C ARG A 574 -18.01 30.33 -0.25
N ASN A 575 -17.75 31.61 -0.14
CA ASN A 575 -17.46 32.50 -1.28
C ASN A 575 -18.56 32.51 -2.37
N ASP A 576 -19.77 32.13 -2.02
CA ASP A 576 -20.95 32.08 -2.89
C ASP A 576 -21.87 33.31 -2.74
N GLY A 577 -21.42 34.31 -2.00
CA GLY A 577 -22.18 35.53 -1.69
C GLY A 577 -23.19 35.37 -0.56
N SER A 578 -23.33 34.18 0.03
CA SER A 578 -24.27 33.93 1.14
C SER A 578 -23.81 34.47 2.50
N GLY A 579 -22.51 34.77 2.63
CA GLY A 579 -21.87 35.12 3.90
C GLY A 579 -21.76 33.93 4.88
N LEU A 580 -22.10 32.71 4.45
CA LEU A 580 -22.01 31.50 5.22
C LEU A 580 -20.62 30.88 5.16
N ALA A 581 -20.29 30.04 6.15
CA ALA A 581 -19.08 29.26 6.19
C ALA A 581 -19.42 27.78 6.49
N ASP A 582 -18.67 26.89 5.87
CA ASP A 582 -18.64 25.46 6.21
C ASP A 582 -17.50 25.17 7.19
N TYR A 583 -17.57 24.03 7.86
CA TYR A 583 -16.44 23.55 8.65
C TYR A 583 -15.48 22.78 7.77
N MET A 584 -14.16 23.00 7.97
CA MET A 584 -13.09 22.26 7.29
C MET A 584 -13.30 20.74 7.45
N LEU A 585 -13.49 20.04 6.33
CA LEU A 585 -13.74 18.60 6.28
C LEU A 585 -14.89 18.12 7.20
N GLY A 586 -15.88 18.97 7.44
CA GLY A 586 -16.93 18.75 8.46
C GLY A 586 -17.88 17.57 8.21
N LYS A 587 -17.73 16.85 7.08
CA LYS A 587 -18.47 15.62 6.74
C LYS A 587 -17.56 14.41 6.65
N GLU A 588 -16.24 14.58 6.87
CA GLU A 588 -15.25 13.54 6.72
C GLU A 588 -14.85 12.95 8.07
N THR A 589 -14.70 11.64 8.12
CA THR A 589 -14.06 10.98 9.26
C THR A 589 -12.53 11.04 9.06
N ILE A 590 -11.85 11.68 10.00
CA ILE A 590 -10.40 11.83 9.98
C ILE A 590 -9.76 10.64 10.70
N THR A 591 -9.13 9.78 9.96
CA THR A 591 -8.54 8.51 10.43
C THR A 591 -7.08 8.64 10.84
N SER A 592 -6.37 9.64 10.29
CA SER A 592 -4.95 9.87 10.57
C SER A 592 -4.63 11.35 10.44
N ILE A 593 -3.73 11.84 11.29
CA ILE A 593 -3.18 13.19 11.23
C ILE A 593 -1.67 13.12 11.37
N SER A 594 -0.96 13.83 10.48
CA SER A 594 0.50 14.01 10.56
C SER A 594 0.88 15.44 10.25
N VAL A 595 1.88 15.97 10.95
CA VAL A 595 2.36 17.34 10.77
C VAL A 595 3.72 17.32 10.11
N ASP A 596 3.89 18.08 9.03
CA ASP A 596 5.16 18.15 8.31
C ASP A 596 6.08 19.29 8.84
N GLY A 597 7.29 19.35 8.32
CA GLY A 597 8.30 20.33 8.75
C GLY A 597 7.95 21.80 8.51
N ALA A 598 6.92 22.07 7.69
CA ALA A 598 6.36 23.39 7.45
C ALA A 598 5.08 23.65 8.27
N ASN A 599 4.82 22.85 9.27
CA ASN A 599 3.61 22.89 10.09
C ASN A 599 2.30 22.67 9.31
N ARG A 600 2.36 22.14 8.08
CA ARG A 600 1.17 21.77 7.31
C ARG A 600 0.59 20.48 7.88
N LYS A 601 -0.74 20.29 7.76
CA LYS A 601 -1.44 19.15 8.32
C LYS A 601 -1.85 18.19 7.21
N TRP A 602 -1.31 16.99 7.28
CA TRP A 602 -1.75 15.87 6.46
C TRP A 602 -2.89 15.15 7.18
N LEU A 603 -4.05 15.08 6.55
CA LEU A 603 -5.24 14.42 7.09
C LEU A 603 -5.62 13.25 6.20
N GLY A 604 -5.66 12.06 6.76
CA GLY A 604 -6.23 10.87 6.14
C GLY A 604 -7.71 10.78 6.45
N THR A 605 -8.51 10.36 5.48
CA THR A 605 -9.96 10.20 5.64
C THR A 605 -10.40 8.77 5.36
N SER A 606 -11.60 8.43 5.81
CA SER A 606 -12.15 7.09 5.56
C SER A 606 -12.58 6.86 4.11
N ASN A 607 -12.96 7.92 3.35
CA ASN A 607 -13.58 7.76 2.04
C ASN A 607 -13.23 8.84 1.00
N SER A 608 -12.38 9.82 1.33
CA SER A 608 -12.13 10.99 0.46
C SER A 608 -10.63 11.21 0.22
N GLY A 609 -9.79 10.20 0.51
CA GLY A 609 -8.35 10.24 0.31
C GLY A 609 -7.60 11.03 1.37
N ALA A 610 -6.48 11.62 0.97
CA ALA A 610 -5.58 12.38 1.82
C ALA A 610 -5.62 13.87 1.47
N TYR A 611 -5.68 14.70 2.50
CA TYR A 611 -5.68 16.16 2.39
C TYR A 611 -4.41 16.75 2.98
N LEU A 612 -3.84 17.75 2.31
CA LEU A 612 -2.81 18.61 2.85
C LEU A 612 -3.41 19.99 3.11
N LEU A 613 -3.43 20.40 4.36
CA LEU A 613 -3.87 21.73 4.77
C LEU A 613 -2.70 22.68 5.01
N SER A 614 -2.96 23.99 4.90
CA SER A 614 -2.03 25.04 5.32
C SER A 614 -1.64 24.91 6.79
N ALA A 615 -0.58 25.64 7.20
CA ALA A 615 -0.10 25.59 8.59
C ALA A 615 -1.17 26.00 9.61
N ASP A 616 -2.02 26.96 9.28
CA ASP A 616 -3.18 27.39 10.09
C ASP A 616 -4.44 26.54 9.88
N GLY A 617 -4.40 25.60 8.92
CA GLY A 617 -5.51 24.71 8.59
C GLY A 617 -6.66 25.34 7.80
N THR A 618 -6.58 26.63 7.45
CA THR A 618 -7.69 27.36 6.81
C THR A 618 -7.86 27.05 5.32
N GLN A 619 -6.82 26.53 4.66
CA GLN A 619 -6.82 26.22 3.24
C GLN A 619 -6.50 24.76 2.98
N VAL A 620 -7.20 24.16 2.02
CA VAL A 620 -6.83 22.89 1.41
C VAL A 620 -5.81 23.17 0.32
N LEU A 621 -4.55 22.81 0.57
CA LEU A 621 -3.46 22.99 -0.40
C LEU A 621 -3.49 21.89 -1.46
N LYS A 622 -3.77 20.64 -1.05
CA LYS A 622 -3.87 19.47 -1.94
C LYS A 622 -4.94 18.50 -1.40
N ASN A 623 -5.61 17.82 -2.32
CA ASN A 623 -6.40 16.63 -2.03
C ASN A 623 -6.00 15.54 -3.01
N TYR A 624 -5.49 14.44 -2.49
CA TYR A 624 -5.13 13.26 -3.25
C TYR A 624 -6.18 12.18 -3.06
N ASN A 625 -6.78 11.73 -4.14
CA ASN A 625 -7.74 10.63 -4.17
C ASN A 625 -7.47 9.73 -5.38
N ALA A 626 -8.12 8.57 -5.43
CA ALA A 626 -7.91 7.58 -6.49
C ALA A 626 -8.30 8.08 -7.90
N PHE A 627 -9.09 9.16 -8.00
CA PHE A 627 -9.49 9.75 -9.27
C PHE A 627 -8.41 10.71 -9.83
N ASN A 628 -7.72 11.46 -8.97
CA ASN A 628 -6.80 12.54 -9.38
C ASN A 628 -5.32 12.24 -9.12
N SER A 629 -5.01 11.09 -8.55
CA SER A 629 -3.65 10.70 -8.18
C SER A 629 -3.48 9.17 -8.25
N PRO A 630 -2.24 8.64 -8.18
CA PRO A 630 -1.98 7.20 -8.10
C PRO A 630 -2.39 6.54 -6.77
N LEU A 631 -3.18 7.20 -5.93
CA LEU A 631 -3.62 6.66 -4.66
C LEU A 631 -4.41 5.36 -4.87
N PHE A 632 -4.09 4.32 -4.11
CA PHE A 632 -4.68 2.99 -4.31
C PHE A 632 -6.12 2.89 -3.82
N SER A 633 -6.50 3.69 -2.84
CA SER A 633 -7.85 3.76 -2.28
C SER A 633 -8.05 5.08 -1.56
N ASP A 634 -9.28 5.58 -1.55
CA ASP A 634 -9.67 6.78 -0.80
C ASP A 634 -9.78 6.53 0.71
N SER A 635 -9.69 5.27 1.14
CA SER A 635 -9.65 4.91 2.56
C SER A 635 -8.21 4.90 3.07
N ILE A 636 -7.86 5.92 3.84
CA ILE A 636 -6.52 6.09 4.44
C ILE A 636 -6.54 5.56 5.87
N ALA A 637 -5.70 4.57 6.15
CA ALA A 637 -5.54 4.02 7.49
C ALA A 637 -4.49 4.78 8.33
N SER A 638 -3.40 5.20 7.69
CA SER A 638 -2.28 5.85 8.38
C SER A 638 -1.49 6.75 7.42
N ILE A 639 -1.01 7.87 7.94
CA ILE A 639 -0.06 8.75 7.28
C ILE A 639 1.17 8.89 8.18
N ALA A 640 2.36 8.74 7.61
CA ALA A 640 3.61 9.03 8.30
C ALA A 640 4.55 9.85 7.41
N ILE A 641 5.36 10.70 8.01
CA ILE A 641 6.24 11.60 7.30
C ILE A 641 7.68 11.36 7.73
N ASP A 642 8.55 11.02 6.79
CA ASP A 642 9.98 11.08 7.04
C ASP A 642 10.40 12.55 7.04
N GLN A 643 10.56 13.09 8.21
CA GLN A 643 10.90 14.49 8.45
C GLN A 643 12.27 14.90 7.89
N VAL A 644 13.13 13.95 7.56
CA VAL A 644 14.47 14.19 6.99
C VAL A 644 14.40 14.30 5.47
N SER A 645 13.75 13.35 4.83
CA SER A 645 13.61 13.32 3.37
C SER A 645 12.42 14.14 2.88
N GLY A 646 11.36 14.32 3.68
CA GLY A 646 10.07 14.86 3.29
C GLY A 646 9.23 13.85 2.49
N GLU A 647 9.53 12.56 2.59
CA GLU A 647 8.72 11.50 2.02
C GLU A 647 7.48 11.25 2.90
N VAL A 648 6.31 11.36 2.31
CA VAL A 648 5.02 11.13 2.97
C VAL A 648 4.53 9.75 2.59
N TRP A 649 4.37 8.89 3.57
CA TRP A 649 3.89 7.53 3.44
C TRP A 649 2.39 7.49 3.69
N LEU A 650 1.66 6.88 2.78
CA LEU A 650 0.20 6.74 2.81
C LEU A 650 -0.15 5.25 2.85
N GLY A 651 -0.68 4.81 3.98
CA GLY A 651 -1.25 3.48 4.15
C GLY A 651 -2.73 3.50 3.80
N THR A 652 -3.11 2.79 2.74
CA THR A 652 -4.49 2.67 2.29
C THR A 652 -5.05 1.28 2.59
N SER A 653 -6.35 1.07 2.39
CA SER A 653 -6.96 -0.27 2.48
C SER A 653 -6.40 -1.27 1.45
N GLU A 654 -5.79 -0.78 0.36
CA GLU A 654 -5.27 -1.59 -0.75
C GLU A 654 -3.74 -1.72 -0.77
N GLY A 655 -3.05 -1.07 0.16
CA GLY A 655 -1.59 -1.10 0.27
C GLY A 655 -0.97 0.24 0.58
N THR A 656 0.35 0.27 0.57
CA THR A 656 1.14 1.45 0.91
C THR A 656 1.78 2.06 -0.33
N LEU A 657 1.80 3.39 -0.38
CA LEU A 657 2.57 4.16 -1.35
C LEU A 657 3.19 5.37 -0.66
N SER A 658 4.13 6.02 -1.30
CA SER A 658 4.73 7.24 -0.78
C SER A 658 4.80 8.32 -1.85
N ILE A 659 4.77 9.57 -1.41
CA ILE A 659 5.00 10.74 -2.25
C ILE A 659 6.12 11.60 -1.65
N ARG A 660 7.03 12.04 -2.49
CA ARG A 660 8.05 13.00 -2.09
C ARG A 660 7.45 14.40 -2.08
N GLU A 661 7.41 15.02 -0.92
CA GLU A 661 6.90 16.39 -0.76
C GLU A 661 8.02 17.39 -0.47
N THR A 662 7.65 18.66 -0.43
CA THR A 662 8.60 19.76 -0.35
C THR A 662 9.06 20.07 1.07
N ALA A 663 8.26 19.72 2.10
CA ALA A 663 8.59 20.07 3.48
C ALA A 663 9.49 19.03 4.17
N THR A 664 10.50 19.53 4.88
CA THR A 664 11.35 18.74 5.78
C THR A 664 11.51 19.46 7.12
N SER A 665 11.96 18.78 8.17
CA SER A 665 12.20 19.44 9.45
C SER A 665 13.25 20.54 9.34
N GLY A 666 12.95 21.71 9.89
CA GLY A 666 13.88 22.83 10.01
C GLY A 666 15.07 22.48 10.89
N LYS A 667 16.25 22.96 10.51
CA LYS A 667 17.47 22.81 11.30
C LYS A 667 17.56 23.89 12.38
N ALA A 668 18.28 23.59 13.46
CA ALA A 668 18.52 24.56 14.53
C ALA A 668 19.50 25.71 14.10
N SER A 669 20.23 25.53 13.01
CA SER A 669 21.16 26.53 12.46
C SER A 669 21.51 26.26 11.01
N PHE A 670 22.02 27.25 10.28
CA PHE A 670 22.51 27.13 8.91
C PHE A 670 23.89 26.45 8.81
N SER A 671 24.07 25.28 9.40
CA SER A 671 25.39 24.64 9.45
C SER A 671 25.86 24.04 8.11
N LYS A 672 24.94 23.65 7.23
CA LYS A 672 25.21 23.03 5.92
C LYS A 672 24.10 23.35 4.94
N VAL A 673 24.03 24.60 4.48
CA VAL A 673 23.08 25.00 3.43
C VAL A 673 23.70 24.77 2.06
N TYR A 674 23.02 24.00 1.22
CA TYR A 674 23.43 23.74 -0.16
C TYR A 674 22.21 23.59 -1.08
N SER A 675 22.45 23.66 -2.39
CA SER A 675 21.41 23.48 -3.40
C SER A 675 21.71 22.29 -4.31
N PHE A 676 20.68 21.64 -4.78
CA PHE A 676 20.78 20.55 -5.76
C PHE A 676 19.60 20.55 -6.75
N PRO A 677 19.84 20.14 -8.04
CA PRO A 677 21.15 19.91 -8.63
C PRO A 677 21.97 21.19 -8.68
N ASN A 678 23.28 21.06 -8.53
CA ASN A 678 24.20 22.18 -8.69
C ASN A 678 25.55 21.64 -9.21
N PRO A 679 25.93 21.89 -10.47
CA PRO A 679 25.27 22.79 -11.43
C PRO A 679 23.93 22.28 -11.95
N VAL A 680 23.03 23.20 -12.27
CA VAL A 680 21.80 22.93 -13.02
C VAL A 680 22.17 22.84 -14.50
N ARG A 681 21.96 21.69 -15.10
CA ARG A 681 22.25 21.44 -16.52
C ARG A 681 21.10 21.92 -17.43
N GLU A 682 21.40 22.08 -18.71
CA GLU A 682 20.44 22.61 -19.72
C GLU A 682 19.19 21.74 -19.90
N ASP A 683 19.31 20.42 -19.72
CA ASP A 683 18.25 19.42 -19.83
C ASP A 683 17.40 19.27 -18.57
N PHE A 684 17.77 19.94 -17.47
CA PHE A 684 17.01 19.85 -16.23
C PHE A 684 15.72 20.70 -16.29
N THR A 685 14.59 20.06 -16.10
CA THR A 685 13.25 20.68 -16.14
C THR A 685 12.57 20.80 -14.77
N GLY A 686 13.18 20.27 -13.72
CA GLY A 686 12.63 20.30 -12.36
C GLY A 686 13.00 21.56 -11.59
N ASN A 687 12.61 21.59 -10.31
CA ASN A 687 12.94 22.63 -9.36
C ASN A 687 14.31 22.37 -8.70
N VAL A 688 15.07 23.44 -8.47
CA VAL A 688 16.26 23.39 -7.62
C VAL A 688 15.82 23.43 -6.17
N THR A 689 16.28 22.46 -5.38
CA THR A 689 16.03 22.43 -3.94
C THR A 689 17.20 23.06 -3.19
N ILE A 690 16.90 23.95 -2.27
CA ILE A 690 17.83 24.53 -1.29
C ILE A 690 17.51 23.88 0.04
N THR A 691 18.48 23.21 0.66
CA THR A 691 18.26 22.43 1.88
C THR A 691 19.24 22.79 2.99
N GLY A 692 18.98 22.33 4.22
CA GLY A 692 19.75 22.68 5.41
C GLY A 692 19.30 23.99 6.05
N LEU A 693 18.09 24.41 5.75
CA LEU A 693 17.48 25.65 6.22
C LEU A 693 16.90 25.52 7.63
N MET A 694 16.75 26.64 8.31
CA MET A 694 15.91 26.76 9.50
C MET A 694 14.44 26.89 9.07
N ARG A 695 13.51 26.63 9.96
CA ARG A 695 12.08 26.88 9.73
C ARG A 695 11.87 28.38 9.48
N ASP A 696 10.93 28.71 8.61
CA ASP A 696 10.52 30.08 8.27
C ASP A 696 11.71 30.97 7.79
N THR A 697 12.68 30.36 7.09
CA THR A 697 13.83 31.08 6.50
C THR A 697 13.35 31.91 5.32
N GLU A 698 13.61 33.19 5.35
CA GLU A 698 13.47 34.09 4.19
C GLU A 698 14.62 33.84 3.21
N ILE A 699 14.30 33.63 1.94
CA ILE A 699 15.25 33.32 0.88
C ILE A 699 15.11 34.35 -0.22
N LYS A 700 16.24 34.99 -0.58
CA LYS A 700 16.36 35.92 -1.72
C LYS A 700 17.43 35.39 -2.66
N ILE A 701 17.06 35.20 -3.92
CA ILE A 701 17.96 34.75 -4.97
C ILE A 701 18.27 35.97 -5.86
N THR A 702 19.55 36.27 -6.04
CA THR A 702 20.00 37.37 -6.87
C THR A 702 20.95 36.89 -7.96
N ASP A 703 21.14 37.69 -9.01
CA ASP A 703 22.27 37.54 -9.90
C ASP A 703 23.58 38.01 -9.21
N ILE A 704 24.73 37.86 -9.88
CA ILE A 704 26.02 38.31 -9.34
C ILE A 704 26.13 39.82 -9.18
N SER A 705 25.25 40.59 -9.80
CA SER A 705 25.19 42.07 -9.67
C SER A 705 24.30 42.49 -8.49
N GLY A 706 23.68 41.58 -7.80
CA GLY A 706 22.78 41.86 -6.68
C GLY A 706 21.34 42.15 -7.06
N ASN A 707 20.96 42.00 -8.34
CA ASN A 707 19.58 42.18 -8.77
C ASN A 707 18.73 41.01 -8.29
N LEU A 708 17.61 41.29 -7.62
CA LEU A 708 16.67 40.25 -7.11
C LEU A 708 16.01 39.50 -8.28
N VAL A 709 16.12 38.21 -8.27
CA VAL A 709 15.57 37.28 -9.28
C VAL A 709 14.34 36.58 -8.78
N TYR A 710 14.36 36.10 -7.53
CA TYR A 710 13.30 35.33 -6.90
C TYR A 710 13.37 35.49 -5.38
N GLU A 711 12.23 35.39 -4.71
CA GLU A 711 12.17 35.30 -3.25
C GLU A 711 11.10 34.29 -2.82
N THR A 712 11.33 33.62 -1.69
CA THR A 712 10.42 32.65 -1.09
C THR A 712 10.72 32.47 0.39
N ILE A 713 9.87 31.75 1.08
CA ILE A 713 10.08 31.31 2.47
C ILE A 713 10.28 29.80 2.45
N SER A 714 11.12 29.27 3.35
CA SER A 714 11.37 27.83 3.43
C SER A 714 10.14 27.07 3.91
N GLU A 715 9.93 25.89 3.34
CA GLU A 715 8.99 24.88 3.82
C GLU A 715 9.72 23.98 4.82
N GLY A 716 9.81 24.46 6.07
CA GLY A 716 10.63 23.82 7.09
C GLY A 716 12.13 23.94 6.76
N GLY A 717 12.83 22.80 6.57
CA GLY A 717 14.27 22.73 6.34
C GLY A 717 14.71 22.91 4.89
N GLN A 718 13.79 23.17 3.95
CA GLN A 718 14.13 23.33 2.54
C GLN A 718 13.23 24.34 1.82
N ALA A 719 13.68 24.77 0.65
CA ALA A 719 12.92 25.61 -0.26
C ALA A 719 13.13 25.15 -1.71
N SER A 720 12.20 25.50 -2.57
CA SER A 720 12.19 25.13 -3.98
C SER A 720 12.21 26.35 -4.87
N TRP A 721 13.00 26.30 -5.96
CA TRP A 721 13.06 27.33 -6.98
C TRP A 721 12.93 26.70 -8.36
N ASP A 722 11.93 27.13 -9.10
CA ASP A 722 11.60 26.65 -10.44
C ASP A 722 12.49 27.21 -11.57
N LEU A 723 13.59 27.91 -11.20
CA LEU A 723 14.49 28.59 -12.12
C LEU A 723 13.82 29.73 -12.90
N SER A 724 12.71 30.27 -12.41
CA SER A 724 12.03 31.42 -13.00
C SER A 724 12.36 32.71 -12.26
N THR A 725 12.30 33.81 -13.01
CA THR A 725 12.30 35.18 -12.47
C THR A 725 10.87 35.54 -12.03
N TYR A 726 10.70 36.67 -11.36
CA TYR A 726 9.37 37.23 -11.02
C TYR A 726 8.40 37.36 -12.18
N ASN A 727 8.92 37.50 -13.41
CA ASN A 727 8.12 37.63 -14.61
C ASN A 727 7.81 36.26 -15.26
N GLY A 728 8.07 35.14 -14.56
CA GLY A 728 7.82 33.78 -15.07
C GLY A 728 8.76 33.35 -16.20
N ARG A 729 9.86 34.07 -16.46
CA ARG A 729 10.82 33.69 -17.49
C ARG A 729 11.94 32.85 -16.88
N ARG A 730 12.32 31.76 -17.55
CA ARG A 730 13.47 30.95 -17.15
C ARG A 730 14.75 31.80 -17.12
N VAL A 731 15.54 31.65 -16.05
CA VAL A 731 16.81 32.37 -15.87
C VAL A 731 17.87 31.89 -16.87
N ARG A 732 18.81 32.77 -17.17
CA ARG A 732 19.94 32.53 -18.09
C ARG A 732 21.07 31.78 -17.38
N SER A 733 22.05 31.30 -18.17
CA SER A 733 23.31 30.78 -17.63
C SER A 733 24.00 31.82 -16.75
N GLY A 734 24.43 31.41 -15.57
CA GLY A 734 25.09 32.25 -14.61
C GLY A 734 25.18 31.68 -13.22
N VAL A 735 25.87 32.39 -12.34
CA VAL A 735 25.89 32.07 -10.91
C VAL A 735 24.84 32.96 -10.22
N TYR A 736 23.99 32.31 -9.44
CA TYR A 736 22.97 32.95 -8.63
C TYR A 736 23.33 32.84 -7.16
N LEU A 737 23.27 33.96 -6.43
CA LEU A 737 23.52 34.00 -5.00
C LEU A 737 22.22 33.81 -4.24
N VAL A 738 22.22 32.90 -3.27
CA VAL A 738 21.06 32.58 -2.44
C VAL A 738 21.33 33.09 -1.02
N PHE A 739 20.65 34.16 -0.65
CA PHE A 739 20.69 34.73 0.68
C PHE A 739 19.58 34.08 1.52
N CYS A 740 19.94 33.53 2.67
CA CYS A 740 19.03 32.94 3.62
C CYS A 740 19.11 33.70 4.95
N ALA A 741 17.97 34.10 5.48
CA ALA A 741 17.86 34.73 6.80
C ALA A 741 16.80 34.04 7.63
N ALA A 742 17.10 33.74 8.90
CA ALA A 742 16.09 33.23 9.83
C ALA A 742 14.98 34.28 10.01
N GLY A 743 13.73 33.86 10.17
CA GLY A 743 12.58 34.75 10.28
C GLY A 743 12.67 35.77 11.42
N ASP A 744 13.46 35.48 12.47
CA ASP A 744 13.78 36.40 13.58
C ASP A 744 15.00 37.27 13.31
N GLY A 745 15.64 37.14 12.14
CA GLY A 745 16.85 37.87 11.77
C GLY A 745 18.11 37.49 12.54
N SER A 746 18.06 36.50 13.44
CA SER A 746 19.17 36.13 14.33
C SER A 746 20.37 35.53 13.61
N LYS A 747 20.12 34.84 12.47
CA LYS A 747 21.11 34.08 11.71
C LYS A 747 20.91 34.29 10.21
N SER A 748 22.00 34.27 9.48
CA SER A 748 21.97 34.31 8.01
C SER A 748 23.06 33.44 7.41
N CYS A 749 22.86 33.04 6.15
CA CYS A 749 23.90 32.39 5.36
C CYS A 749 23.74 32.72 3.88
N ILE A 750 24.79 32.44 3.10
CA ILE A 750 24.78 32.60 1.66
C ILE A 750 25.27 31.30 1.02
N THR A 751 24.51 30.80 0.03
CA THR A 751 24.96 29.73 -0.86
C THR A 751 24.84 30.21 -2.32
N ARG A 752 25.15 29.33 -3.26
CA ARG A 752 25.18 29.67 -4.70
C ARG A 752 24.66 28.53 -5.55
N ILE A 753 24.05 28.88 -6.68
CA ILE A 753 23.56 27.97 -7.70
C ILE A 753 24.21 28.33 -9.02
N LEU A 754 24.83 27.34 -9.68
CA LEU A 754 25.33 27.50 -11.05
C LEU A 754 24.27 26.99 -12.01
N VAL A 755 23.75 27.82 -12.88
CA VAL A 755 22.81 27.46 -13.94
C VAL A 755 23.51 27.45 -15.27
N ILE A 756 23.37 26.42 -16.05
CA ILE A 756 23.83 26.25 -17.43
C ILE A 756 22.58 26.11 -18.29
N SER A 757 22.29 27.13 -19.10
CA SER A 757 21.17 27.08 -20.08
C SER A 757 21.73 27.31 -21.48
N ARG A 758 21.03 26.83 -22.50
CA ARG A 758 21.35 27.15 -23.90
C ARG A 758 21.10 28.57 -24.24
#